data_7c04748c026b6476d18067519f6f5912
#
_entry.id   7c04748c026b6476d18067519f6f5912
#
_cell.length_a   1.000
_cell.length_b   1.000
_cell.length_c   1.000
_cell.angle_alpha   90.00
_cell.angle_beta   90.00
_cell.angle_gamma   90.00
#
_symmetry.space_group_name_H-M   'P 1'
#
loop_
_entity.id
_entity.type
_entity.pdbx_description
1 polymer ?
#
loop_
_entity_poly.entity_id
_entity_poly.type
_entity_poly.pdbx_seq_one_letter_code
_entity_poly.pdbx_strand_id
1 'polypeptide(L)'
;MSNTPVSKSKKSNLVRWCWIIGLSPIVLVLLLVVVAFMSGLPAVEDLANPKINLATRIVSVDGKTIGTYYKENREDINYRELPPHLIDALIATEDVRFLDHSGVDVIGLFRAFFKAGTDGGGSTITQQFAKMLFTERYESVSLPMRVFQKVREWIIACRIETLYTKEEIIVMYLNQYDFLNQAVGIKSAAKVYFNTTPEKLTVDQSAMLVGMLKNSSLFNPLRRVELVTKRREVVLSQMEKYGFLSQEQYDSLRVLPLGISYQRMSHDEGSAPYFREVLRLELEKLFEEKNEDGSFRIAKPDGSPYDLYRDGLKVYTTIDSRMQQHAEWAVVEHLKKELQPLFTKDVARRNKENYPFYNRISKADMEAILQRAVKDSDRYKFAHGKMCPECMRPEVYITEDRNDHETQFFCDSGKRGCGHRWTKRSDEDLQKEWEQPVAMKVFTHFGPKDTVLSPMDSIRYQKAILHASLMSIEPRTGFVKAWVGGIDFKNFKFDNVYQSARQVGSTFKPFVYATALRMGKDPSDPVDGSRFCWGNWCPKGGGGTMSMKCAIANSVNTVAARLAFTYGIDNVIKLARRLGITSHLEPTGPLALGSASIPLFQMVGAISSFANDGVYVQPRFFLRIEDKHGTAIYEAPTVVEQALDPCDAYQLLSIMKAVVDGSCGSGTGVRLRYSGKPYGGIKYPTAGKTGTTQNNSDGWFIGVTPDLATGVWVGAQDPTVRFTSTAIGQGANTGLPIYGYYMNKVYADPNIKISREDFKAPERCGTIDESDAVMAEDMIVNYDELFNESEESESEEKSSKLAPKETQEIMEDE
;
A
#
# COMPACT_ATOMS: atom_id res chain seq x y z
N MET A 1 -65.32 16.35 83.97
CA MET A 1 -64.26 17.01 83.09
C MET A 1 -63.63 15.97 82.26
N SER A 2 -64.02 15.82 81.03
CA SER A 2 -63.53 14.84 80.10
C SER A 2 -62.35 15.45 79.20
N ASN A 3 -61.13 14.95 79.31
CA ASN A 3 -60.05 15.30 78.46
C ASN A 3 -60.10 14.42 77.24
N THR A 4 -60.42 15.02 76.10
CA THR A 4 -60.19 14.42 74.77
C THR A 4 -58.74 14.66 74.31
N PRO A 5 -57.94 13.64 73.85
CA PRO A 5 -56.65 13.85 73.30
C PRO A 5 -56.71 14.33 71.87
N VAL A 6 -56.06 15.43 71.63
CA VAL A 6 -55.83 16.04 70.28
C VAL A 6 -55.02 15.10 69.35
N SER A 7 -55.62 14.64 68.30
CA SER A 7 -55.00 13.88 67.18
C SER A 7 -54.00 14.76 66.46
N LYS A 8 -52.68 14.68 66.89
CA LYS A 8 -51.54 15.11 66.15
C LYS A 8 -50.96 13.95 65.37
N SER A 9 -50.95 13.97 64.01
CA SER A 9 -49.80 13.42 63.21
C SER A 9 -50.12 12.73 61.91
N LYS A 10 -51.24 12.96 61.24
CA LYS A 10 -51.32 12.45 59.83
C LYS A 10 -50.67 13.39 58.78
N LYS A 11 -50.67 14.69 58.99
CA LYS A 11 -50.07 15.69 58.05
C LYS A 11 -48.54 15.69 58.09
N SER A 12 -47.91 15.43 59.22
CA SER A 12 -46.43 15.38 59.32
C SER A 12 -45.83 14.18 58.60
N ASN A 13 -46.48 13.05 58.59
CA ASN A 13 -46.00 11.85 57.83
C ASN A 13 -46.12 12.02 56.31
N LEU A 14 -47.21 12.64 55.84
CA LEU A 14 -47.37 12.91 54.40
C LEU A 14 -46.28 13.84 53.87
N VAL A 15 -45.94 14.92 54.59
CA VAL A 15 -44.86 15.83 54.24
C VAL A 15 -43.50 15.14 54.29
N ARG A 16 -43.24 14.26 55.29
CA ARG A 16 -42.02 13.42 55.33
C ARG A 16 -41.92 12.49 54.14
N TRP A 17 -43.00 11.80 53.75
CA TRP A 17 -43.04 10.94 52.58
C TRP A 17 -42.81 11.71 51.28
N CYS A 18 -43.41 12.91 51.14
CA CYS A 18 -43.15 13.78 50.01
C CYS A 18 -41.70 14.19 49.91
N TRP A 19 -41.01 14.53 51.03
CA TRP A 19 -39.59 14.83 51.05
C TRP A 19 -38.73 13.57 50.75
N ILE A 20 -39.06 12.39 51.31
CA ILE A 20 -38.36 11.16 51.03
C ILE A 20 -38.47 10.78 49.58
N ILE A 21 -39.66 10.81 49.00
CA ILE A 21 -39.90 10.52 47.57
C ILE A 21 -39.23 11.56 46.68
N GLY A 22 -39.27 12.85 47.02
CA GLY A 22 -38.63 13.94 46.25
C GLY A 22 -37.13 13.92 46.32
N LEU A 23 -36.52 13.54 47.47
CA LEU A 23 -35.06 13.50 47.66
C LEU A 23 -34.43 12.15 47.25
N SER A 24 -35.21 11.06 47.22
CA SER A 24 -34.69 9.73 46.91
C SER A 24 -33.96 9.63 45.54
N PRO A 25 -34.44 10.25 44.43
CA PRO A 25 -33.73 10.24 43.18
C PRO A 25 -32.36 10.95 43.25
N ILE A 26 -32.31 12.06 44.01
CA ILE A 26 -31.07 12.83 44.20
C ILE A 26 -30.04 12.02 44.99
N VAL A 27 -30.49 11.39 46.08
CA VAL A 27 -29.63 10.51 46.89
C VAL A 27 -29.16 9.31 46.07
N LEU A 28 -30.00 8.72 45.25
CA LEU A 28 -29.66 7.63 44.35
C LEU A 28 -28.58 8.05 43.33
N VAL A 29 -28.74 9.22 42.72
CA VAL A 29 -27.71 9.75 41.76
C VAL A 29 -26.40 10.02 42.47
N LEU A 30 -26.41 10.62 43.67
CA LEU A 30 -25.19 10.83 44.47
C LEU A 30 -24.49 9.51 44.83
N LEU A 31 -25.27 8.49 45.23
CA LEU A 31 -24.72 7.15 45.52
C LEU A 31 -24.09 6.55 44.23
N LEU A 32 -24.76 6.65 43.09
CA LEU A 32 -24.23 6.17 41.80
C LEU A 32 -22.95 6.93 41.41
N VAL A 33 -22.86 8.23 41.68
CA VAL A 33 -21.63 9.03 41.46
C VAL A 33 -20.50 8.49 42.33
N VAL A 34 -20.73 8.26 43.64
CA VAL A 34 -19.73 7.69 44.53
C VAL A 34 -19.25 6.32 44.04
N VAL A 35 -20.20 5.44 43.67
CA VAL A 35 -19.88 4.11 43.14
C VAL A 35 -19.10 4.23 41.82
N ALA A 36 -19.44 5.18 40.95
CA ALA A 36 -18.71 5.40 39.71
C ALA A 36 -17.27 5.86 39.95
N PHE A 37 -17.03 6.72 40.97
CA PHE A 37 -15.67 7.10 41.35
C PHE A 37 -14.87 5.90 41.91
N MET A 38 -15.52 5.00 42.65
CA MET A 38 -14.87 3.80 43.23
C MET A 38 -14.64 2.68 42.18
N SER A 39 -15.36 2.68 41.06
CA SER A 39 -15.30 1.64 40.03
C SER A 39 -14.17 1.82 38.99
N GLY A 40 -13.20 2.72 39.23
CA GLY A 40 -12.08 2.97 38.30
C GLY A 40 -12.51 3.82 37.09
N LEU A 41 -12.48 5.14 37.23
CA LEU A 41 -12.58 6.08 36.11
C LEU A 41 -11.24 6.12 35.35
N PRO A 42 -11.23 6.46 34.06
CA PRO A 42 -10.00 6.67 33.31
C PRO A 42 -9.06 7.63 34.06
N ALA A 43 -7.77 7.32 34.08
CA ALA A 43 -6.76 8.21 34.65
C ALA A 43 -6.73 9.56 33.88
N VAL A 44 -6.26 10.61 34.53
CA VAL A 44 -6.15 11.94 33.89
C VAL A 44 -5.22 11.87 32.69
N GLU A 45 -4.18 11.04 32.76
CA GLU A 45 -3.24 10.77 31.68
C GLU A 45 -3.91 10.11 30.46
N ASP A 46 -4.86 9.17 30.68
CA ASP A 46 -5.63 8.52 29.61
C ASP A 46 -6.62 9.50 28.97
N LEU A 47 -7.10 10.48 29.72
CA LEU A 47 -7.98 11.56 29.23
C LEU A 47 -7.18 12.63 28.48
N ALA A 48 -5.97 12.95 28.96
CA ALA A 48 -5.06 13.91 28.32
C ALA A 48 -4.42 13.35 27.05
N ASN A 49 -4.28 12.03 26.95
CA ASN A 49 -3.77 11.33 25.77
C ASN A 49 -4.66 10.12 25.45
N PRO A 50 -5.87 10.35 24.95
CA PRO A 50 -6.75 9.24 24.60
C PRO A 50 -6.04 8.34 23.59
N LYS A 51 -6.11 7.01 23.79
CA LYS A 51 -5.55 6.01 22.88
C LYS A 51 -6.31 6.07 21.54
N ILE A 52 -5.90 7.00 20.73
CA ILE A 52 -6.46 7.26 19.40
C ILE A 52 -5.69 6.36 18.42
N ASN A 53 -6.40 5.54 17.63
CA ASN A 53 -5.78 4.81 16.54
C ASN A 53 -5.29 5.80 15.49
N LEU A 54 -3.99 6.03 15.42
CA LEU A 54 -3.37 6.89 14.43
C LEU A 54 -2.87 6.07 13.25
N ALA A 55 -3.09 6.57 12.05
CA ALA A 55 -2.56 5.95 10.83
C ALA A 55 -1.04 6.08 10.76
N THR A 56 -0.35 5.01 10.42
CA THR A 56 1.09 5.05 10.11
C THR A 56 1.31 5.66 8.74
N ARG A 57 2.18 6.65 8.64
CA ARG A 57 2.55 7.32 7.39
C ARG A 57 3.82 6.71 6.79
N ILE A 58 3.81 6.49 5.47
CA ILE A 58 4.94 6.00 4.70
C ILE A 58 5.49 7.19 3.91
N VAL A 59 6.72 7.57 4.19
CA VAL A 59 7.35 8.78 3.64
C VAL A 59 8.46 8.37 2.67
N SER A 60 8.48 8.97 1.48
CA SER A 60 9.55 8.83 0.49
C SER A 60 10.78 9.65 0.90
N VAL A 61 11.94 9.38 0.28
CA VAL A 61 13.18 10.12 0.55
C VAL A 61 13.07 11.61 0.22
N ASP A 62 12.17 11.98 -0.71
CA ASP A 62 11.86 13.37 -1.06
C ASP A 62 10.73 13.98 -0.20
N GLY A 63 10.45 13.41 1.00
CA GLY A 63 9.53 13.94 2.02
C GLY A 63 8.04 13.72 1.76
N LYS A 64 7.64 13.14 0.63
CA LYS A 64 6.21 12.96 0.29
C LYS A 64 5.62 11.71 0.93
N THR A 65 4.39 11.81 1.41
CA THR A 65 3.63 10.65 1.85
C THR A 65 3.19 9.83 0.63
N ILE A 66 3.74 8.62 0.49
CA ILE A 66 3.42 7.69 -0.61
C ILE A 66 2.29 6.73 -0.27
N GLY A 67 1.89 6.68 1.01
CA GLY A 67 0.76 5.88 1.48
C GLY A 67 0.65 5.87 2.99
N THR A 68 -0.40 5.23 3.49
CA THR A 68 -0.69 5.09 4.91
C THR A 68 -1.15 3.67 5.24
N TYR A 69 -0.81 3.18 6.45
CA TYR A 69 -1.40 1.97 7.00
C TYR A 69 -2.36 2.36 8.12
N TYR A 70 -3.58 1.86 8.06
CA TYR A 70 -4.61 2.14 9.05
C TYR A 70 -5.57 0.95 9.15
N LYS A 71 -6.08 0.74 10.34
CA LYS A 71 -7.17 -0.23 10.53
C LYS A 71 -8.50 0.39 10.12
N GLU A 72 -8.64 1.66 10.41
CA GLU A 72 -9.76 2.53 10.07
C GLU A 72 -9.14 3.78 9.45
N ASN A 73 -9.53 4.15 8.24
CA ASN A 73 -8.94 5.31 7.57
C ASN A 73 -9.30 6.58 8.34
N ARG A 74 -8.32 7.09 9.07
CA ARG A 74 -8.45 8.27 9.89
C ARG A 74 -7.33 9.25 9.57
N GLU A 75 -7.73 10.39 9.06
CA GLU A 75 -6.88 11.57 8.92
C GLU A 75 -7.41 12.64 9.87
N ASP A 76 -6.60 13.08 10.80
CA ASP A 76 -6.98 14.13 11.72
C ASP A 76 -7.08 15.47 11.00
N ILE A 77 -8.01 16.30 11.47
CA ILE A 77 -8.24 17.65 10.98
C ILE A 77 -8.12 18.62 12.16
N ASN A 78 -7.67 19.85 11.87
CA ASN A 78 -7.64 20.95 12.83
C ASN A 78 -8.94 21.78 12.76
N TYR A 79 -9.25 22.53 13.82
CA TYR A 79 -10.46 23.32 13.88
C TYR A 79 -10.59 24.33 12.74
N ARG A 80 -9.47 24.93 12.30
CA ARG A 80 -9.42 25.90 11.19
C ARG A 80 -9.76 25.32 9.82
N GLU A 81 -9.66 24.01 9.68
CA GLU A 81 -10.00 23.27 8.44
C GLU A 81 -11.47 22.86 8.41
N LEU A 82 -12.23 23.07 9.51
CA LEU A 82 -13.68 22.81 9.57
C LEU A 82 -14.44 24.03 9.03
N PRO A 83 -15.34 23.85 8.06
CA PRO A 83 -16.14 24.97 7.58
C PRO A 83 -17.16 25.39 8.65
N PRO A 84 -17.43 26.70 8.84
CA PRO A 84 -18.32 27.20 9.89
C PRO A 84 -19.70 26.54 9.88
N HIS A 85 -20.31 26.34 8.72
CA HIS A 85 -21.62 25.73 8.59
C HIS A 85 -21.67 24.25 9.02
N LEU A 86 -20.55 23.53 9.05
CA LEU A 86 -20.49 22.17 9.61
C LEU A 86 -20.57 22.21 11.14
N ILE A 87 -19.88 23.17 11.75
CA ILE A 87 -19.92 23.41 13.20
C ILE A 87 -21.32 23.86 13.61
N ASP A 88 -21.91 24.79 12.85
CA ASP A 88 -23.26 25.28 13.06
C ASP A 88 -24.30 24.15 12.98
N ALA A 89 -24.19 23.28 11.97
CA ALA A 89 -25.03 22.10 11.80
C ALA A 89 -24.90 21.14 13.00
N LEU A 90 -23.68 20.90 13.46
CA LEU A 90 -23.40 20.04 14.61
C LEU A 90 -24.03 20.60 15.89
N ILE A 91 -23.75 21.88 16.20
CA ILE A 91 -24.27 22.56 17.41
C ILE A 91 -25.79 22.64 17.37
N ALA A 92 -26.39 23.07 16.25
CA ALA A 92 -27.83 23.18 16.11
C ALA A 92 -28.56 21.83 16.30
N THR A 93 -27.93 20.73 15.91
CA THR A 93 -28.59 19.41 15.89
C THR A 93 -28.33 18.58 17.16
N GLU A 94 -27.10 18.55 17.64
CA GLU A 94 -26.69 17.67 18.72
C GLU A 94 -26.65 18.38 20.08
N ASP A 95 -26.27 19.68 20.13
CA ASP A 95 -26.07 20.37 21.39
C ASP A 95 -26.11 21.91 21.25
N VAL A 96 -27.28 22.47 21.11
CA VAL A 96 -27.44 23.93 20.84
C VAL A 96 -26.89 24.85 21.92
N ARG A 97 -26.68 24.35 23.14
CA ARG A 97 -26.05 25.08 24.25
C ARG A 97 -24.66 24.60 24.59
N PHE A 98 -23.98 24.02 23.62
CA PHE A 98 -22.65 23.46 23.80
C PHE A 98 -21.67 24.45 24.44
N LEU A 99 -21.77 25.74 24.11
CA LEU A 99 -20.91 26.80 24.65
C LEU A 99 -21.28 27.23 26.08
N ASP A 100 -22.50 26.88 26.56
CA ASP A 100 -23.08 27.41 27.81
C ASP A 100 -22.89 26.46 29.01
N HIS A 101 -22.41 25.22 28.80
CA HIS A 101 -22.27 24.24 29.88
C HIS A 101 -20.88 23.61 29.91
N SER A 102 -20.53 22.95 31.01
CA SER A 102 -19.26 22.24 31.21
C SER A 102 -19.44 20.71 31.21
N GLY A 103 -19.77 20.15 30.04
CA GLY A 103 -19.89 18.71 29.81
C GLY A 103 -21.29 18.13 30.01
N VAL A 104 -22.10 18.71 30.89
CA VAL A 104 -23.49 18.28 31.15
C VAL A 104 -24.45 19.46 31.03
N ASP A 105 -25.43 19.37 30.15
CA ASP A 105 -26.50 20.32 30.01
C ASP A 105 -27.65 19.98 30.97
N VAL A 106 -27.62 20.51 32.18
CA VAL A 106 -28.63 20.27 33.22
C VAL A 106 -30.03 20.72 32.77
N ILE A 107 -30.13 21.87 32.10
CA ILE A 107 -31.43 22.39 31.61
C ILE A 107 -31.98 21.49 30.50
N GLY A 108 -31.09 20.98 29.61
CA GLY A 108 -31.49 19.99 28.58
C GLY A 108 -31.93 18.66 29.14
N LEU A 109 -31.28 18.19 30.22
CA LEU A 109 -31.72 16.99 30.95
C LEU A 109 -33.11 17.15 31.56
N PHE A 110 -33.39 18.26 32.22
CA PHE A 110 -34.74 18.56 32.76
C PHE A 110 -35.77 18.63 31.63
N ARG A 111 -35.47 19.32 30.54
CA ARG A 111 -36.38 19.38 29.37
C ARG A 111 -36.67 18.02 28.79
N ALA A 112 -35.62 17.17 28.57
CA ALA A 112 -35.78 15.81 28.04
C ALA A 112 -36.62 14.92 28.98
N PHE A 113 -36.47 15.08 30.29
CA PHE A 113 -37.24 14.33 31.30
C PHE A 113 -38.75 14.72 31.31
N PHE A 114 -39.07 16.01 31.25
CA PHE A 114 -40.45 16.48 31.31
C PHE A 114 -41.24 16.35 29.98
N LYS A 115 -40.52 16.40 28.82
CA LYS A 115 -41.14 16.28 27.50
C LYS A 115 -41.12 14.85 26.92
N ALA A 116 -40.81 13.85 27.73
CA ALA A 116 -40.80 12.43 27.35
C ALA A 116 -40.00 12.14 26.06
N GLY A 117 -38.93 12.90 25.77
CA GLY A 117 -38.01 12.65 24.65
C GLY A 117 -38.52 13.05 23.26
N THR A 118 -39.63 13.81 23.14
CA THR A 118 -40.17 14.23 21.84
C THR A 118 -39.38 15.37 21.17
N ASP A 119 -38.61 16.16 21.93
CA ASP A 119 -37.83 17.31 21.44
C ASP A 119 -36.29 17.14 21.65
N GLY A 120 -35.68 16.20 20.93
CA GLY A 120 -34.21 16.03 20.92
C GLY A 120 -33.63 15.20 22.08
N GLY A 121 -32.40 14.70 21.90
CA GLY A 121 -31.67 13.94 22.91
C GLY A 121 -31.09 14.84 24.00
N GLY A 122 -31.09 14.37 25.26
CA GLY A 122 -30.50 15.09 26.40
C GLY A 122 -29.01 14.84 26.61
N SER A 123 -28.29 14.31 25.62
CA SER A 123 -26.83 14.06 25.69
C SER A 123 -26.05 15.14 24.96
N THR A 124 -25.03 15.68 25.61
CA THR A 124 -24.14 16.69 25.03
C THR A 124 -23.12 16.08 24.06
N ILE A 125 -22.47 16.90 23.20
CA ILE A 125 -21.37 16.50 22.32
C ILE A 125 -20.25 15.86 23.16
N THR A 126 -19.87 16.47 24.26
CA THR A 126 -18.81 15.94 25.16
C THR A 126 -19.19 14.58 25.78
N GLN A 127 -20.47 14.36 26.13
CA GLN A 127 -20.93 13.04 26.59
C GLN A 127 -20.89 11.99 25.50
N GLN A 128 -21.24 12.35 24.26
CA GLN A 128 -21.14 11.44 23.11
C GLN A 128 -19.69 11.09 22.85
N PHE A 129 -18.76 12.05 22.94
CA PHE A 129 -17.33 11.83 22.81
C PHE A 129 -16.79 10.92 23.94
N ALA A 130 -17.12 11.20 25.19
CA ALA A 130 -16.77 10.35 26.32
C ALA A 130 -17.26 8.90 26.14
N LYS A 131 -18.46 8.72 25.66
CA LYS A 131 -19.04 7.41 25.33
C LYS A 131 -18.24 6.70 24.24
N MET A 132 -17.81 7.38 23.19
CA MET A 132 -17.03 6.76 22.11
C MET A 132 -15.66 6.25 22.60
N LEU A 133 -15.02 6.97 23.50
CA LEU A 133 -13.66 6.63 23.97
C LEU A 133 -13.65 5.60 25.10
N PHE A 134 -14.60 5.65 26.04
CA PHE A 134 -14.46 4.98 27.33
C PHE A 134 -15.61 4.04 27.67
N THR A 135 -16.63 3.89 26.82
CA THR A 135 -17.75 2.98 27.09
C THR A 135 -17.68 1.77 26.17
N GLU A 136 -17.41 0.60 26.75
CA GLU A 136 -17.45 -0.66 26.00
C GLU A 136 -18.87 -0.95 25.48
N ARG A 137 -18.97 -1.39 24.23
CA ARG A 137 -20.24 -1.79 23.61
C ARG A 137 -20.60 -3.21 24.05
N TYR A 138 -21.43 -3.36 25.06
CA TYR A 138 -22.06 -4.64 25.39
C TYR A 138 -23.38 -4.79 24.62
N GLU A 139 -23.61 -5.92 23.96
CA GLU A 139 -24.79 -6.18 23.15
C GLU A 139 -26.10 -6.25 23.97
N SER A 140 -26.03 -6.60 25.27
CA SER A 140 -27.16 -6.61 26.18
C SER A 140 -26.78 -6.09 27.56
N VAL A 141 -27.18 -4.87 27.87
CA VAL A 141 -26.94 -4.24 29.18
C VAL A 141 -28.27 -4.04 29.89
N SER A 142 -28.38 -4.47 31.15
CA SER A 142 -29.54 -4.26 32.01
C SER A 142 -29.79 -2.75 32.24
N LEU A 143 -31.05 -2.38 32.49
CA LEU A 143 -31.44 -0.99 32.70
C LEU A 143 -30.64 -0.29 33.81
N PRO A 144 -30.37 -0.90 35.00
CA PRO A 144 -29.51 -0.31 36.03
C PRO A 144 -28.09 -0.03 35.55
N MET A 145 -27.51 -0.94 34.76
CA MET A 145 -26.15 -0.77 34.23
C MET A 145 -26.08 0.37 33.20
N ARG A 146 -27.14 0.57 32.41
CA ARG A 146 -27.23 1.73 31.48
C ARG A 146 -27.24 3.06 32.23
N VAL A 147 -27.99 3.14 33.34
CA VAL A 147 -27.99 4.32 34.20
C VAL A 147 -26.61 4.58 34.79
N PHE A 148 -25.96 3.54 35.28
CA PHE A 148 -24.60 3.62 35.81
C PHE A 148 -23.59 4.08 34.76
N GLN A 149 -23.62 3.51 33.56
CA GLN A 149 -22.79 3.96 32.43
C GLN A 149 -23.03 5.44 32.12
N LYS A 150 -24.30 5.88 32.13
CA LYS A 150 -24.65 7.29 31.88
C LYS A 150 -24.06 8.23 32.92
N VAL A 151 -24.05 7.84 34.19
CA VAL A 151 -23.41 8.62 35.26
C VAL A 151 -21.88 8.69 35.05
N ARG A 152 -21.25 7.58 34.66
CA ARG A 152 -19.81 7.59 34.31
C ARG A 152 -19.53 8.52 33.12
N GLU A 153 -20.36 8.48 32.04
CA GLU A 153 -20.23 9.38 30.90
C GLU A 153 -20.29 10.87 31.34
N TRP A 154 -21.18 11.23 32.27
CA TRP A 154 -21.27 12.59 32.82
C TRP A 154 -19.97 13.03 33.52
N ILE A 155 -19.45 12.16 34.39
CA ILE A 155 -18.21 12.47 35.15
C ILE A 155 -17.04 12.63 34.18
N ILE A 156 -16.90 11.73 33.21
CA ILE A 156 -15.85 11.78 32.19
C ILE A 156 -16.00 13.03 31.34
N ALA A 157 -17.22 13.39 30.90
CA ALA A 157 -17.50 14.58 30.12
C ALA A 157 -17.09 15.85 30.86
N CYS A 158 -17.43 15.98 32.15
CA CYS A 158 -16.98 17.11 32.97
C CYS A 158 -15.44 17.19 33.07
N ARG A 159 -14.75 16.04 33.23
CA ARG A 159 -13.28 16.01 33.24
C ARG A 159 -12.67 16.40 31.90
N ILE A 160 -13.23 15.95 30.77
CA ILE A 160 -12.76 16.36 29.43
C ILE A 160 -12.86 17.89 29.28
N GLU A 161 -13.95 18.51 29.72
CA GLU A 161 -14.16 19.97 29.64
C GLU A 161 -13.20 20.77 30.55
N THR A 162 -12.56 20.15 31.53
CA THR A 162 -11.49 20.80 32.31
C THR A 162 -10.12 20.72 31.64
N LEU A 163 -9.93 19.79 30.69
CA LEU A 163 -8.67 19.55 30.03
C LEU A 163 -8.59 20.18 28.63
N TYR A 164 -9.73 20.30 27.94
CA TYR A 164 -9.79 20.71 26.55
C TYR A 164 -10.76 21.88 26.35
N THR A 165 -10.44 22.71 25.35
CA THR A 165 -11.33 23.78 24.88
C THR A 165 -12.52 23.21 24.10
N LYS A 166 -13.57 24.00 23.94
CA LYS A 166 -14.75 23.61 23.14
C LYS A 166 -14.39 23.29 21.69
N GLU A 167 -13.46 24.03 21.12
CA GLU A 167 -12.94 23.84 19.77
C GLU A 167 -12.23 22.49 19.64
N GLU A 168 -11.35 22.16 20.58
CA GLU A 168 -10.65 20.87 20.63
C GLU A 168 -11.61 19.70 20.80
N ILE A 169 -12.65 19.86 21.62
CA ILE A 169 -13.68 18.82 21.82
C ILE A 169 -14.45 18.54 20.52
N ILE A 170 -14.86 19.61 19.77
CA ILE A 170 -15.50 19.45 18.45
C ILE A 170 -14.58 18.69 17.49
N VAL A 171 -13.31 19.09 17.41
CA VAL A 171 -12.32 18.44 16.54
C VAL A 171 -12.14 16.98 16.91
N MET A 172 -11.91 16.69 18.18
CA MET A 172 -11.72 15.32 18.66
C MET A 172 -12.96 14.45 18.40
N TYR A 173 -14.17 15.00 18.64
CA TYR A 173 -15.43 14.32 18.36
C TYR A 173 -15.58 13.97 16.88
N LEU A 174 -15.40 14.93 15.99
CA LEU A 174 -15.53 14.77 14.54
C LEU A 174 -14.43 13.87 13.95
N ASN A 175 -13.22 13.88 14.53
CA ASN A 175 -12.13 12.99 14.14
C ASN A 175 -12.36 11.54 14.60
N GLN A 176 -13.11 11.31 15.67
CA GLN A 176 -13.31 9.98 16.25
C GLN A 176 -14.53 9.25 15.70
N TYR A 177 -15.50 9.94 15.13
CA TYR A 177 -16.77 9.33 14.75
C TYR A 177 -16.63 8.42 13.52
N ASP A 178 -17.19 7.20 13.59
CA ASP A 178 -17.23 6.24 12.50
C ASP A 178 -18.45 6.48 11.60
N PHE A 179 -18.21 7.06 10.42
CA PHE A 179 -19.21 7.28 9.38
C PHE A 179 -19.47 6.05 8.51
N LEU A 180 -18.92 4.88 8.88
CA LEU A 180 -18.94 3.63 8.11
C LEU A 180 -18.20 3.69 6.76
N ASN A 181 -18.23 2.57 6.03
CA ASN A 181 -17.57 2.45 4.72
C ASN A 181 -16.08 2.83 4.74
N GLN A 182 -15.39 2.51 5.86
CA GLN A 182 -13.98 2.85 6.13
C GLN A 182 -13.73 4.37 6.30
N ALA A 183 -14.77 5.14 6.59
CA ALA A 183 -14.68 6.58 6.83
C ALA A 183 -14.73 6.88 8.34
N VAL A 184 -13.60 6.81 9.02
CA VAL A 184 -13.48 7.27 10.41
C VAL A 184 -12.94 8.70 10.40
N GLY A 185 -13.67 9.58 11.08
CA GLY A 185 -13.44 11.02 11.08
C GLY A 185 -14.03 11.77 9.88
N ILE A 186 -14.25 13.07 10.09
CA ILE A 186 -14.94 13.94 9.13
C ILE A 186 -14.18 14.12 7.82
N LYS A 187 -12.83 14.13 7.86
CA LYS A 187 -11.99 14.25 6.68
C LYS A 187 -12.12 13.04 5.76
N SER A 188 -12.06 11.84 6.35
CA SER A 188 -12.29 10.61 5.63
C SER A 188 -13.73 10.52 5.10
N ALA A 189 -14.72 10.99 5.86
CA ALA A 189 -16.12 11.01 5.42
C ALA A 189 -16.33 11.95 4.22
N ALA A 190 -15.76 13.17 4.23
CA ALA A 190 -15.80 14.09 3.11
C ALA A 190 -15.19 13.48 1.84
N LYS A 191 -14.05 12.78 1.99
CA LYS A 191 -13.38 12.10 0.89
C LYS A 191 -14.19 10.91 0.35
N VAL A 192 -14.69 10.06 1.25
CA VAL A 192 -15.43 8.83 0.89
C VAL A 192 -16.77 9.13 0.23
N TYR A 193 -17.56 10.05 0.79
CA TYR A 193 -18.93 10.29 0.33
C TYR A 193 -19.00 11.36 -0.77
N PHE A 194 -18.08 12.33 -0.79
CA PHE A 194 -18.17 13.48 -1.71
C PHE A 194 -16.93 13.69 -2.57
N ASN A 195 -15.87 12.88 -2.40
CA ASN A 195 -14.58 13.03 -3.07
C ASN A 195 -14.01 14.45 -2.94
N THR A 196 -14.13 15.05 -1.74
CA THR A 196 -13.72 16.43 -1.43
C THR A 196 -12.99 16.51 -0.10
N THR A 197 -12.49 17.69 0.24
CA THR A 197 -11.92 17.99 1.56
C THR A 197 -12.97 18.66 2.45
N PRO A 198 -12.82 18.62 3.80
CA PRO A 198 -13.79 19.23 4.71
C PRO A 198 -14.08 20.70 4.44
N GLU A 199 -13.05 21.51 4.13
CA GLU A 199 -13.17 22.95 3.85
C GLU A 199 -14.05 23.26 2.64
N LYS A 200 -14.20 22.29 1.72
CA LYS A 200 -14.99 22.40 0.49
C LYS A 200 -16.39 21.77 0.58
N LEU A 201 -16.74 21.24 1.74
CA LEU A 201 -18.09 20.72 1.94
C LEU A 201 -19.11 21.84 1.79
N THR A 202 -20.20 21.57 1.11
CA THR A 202 -21.37 22.47 1.05
C THR A 202 -22.24 22.32 2.29
N VAL A 203 -23.17 23.27 2.52
CA VAL A 203 -24.06 23.26 3.68
C VAL A 203 -24.91 21.98 3.72
N ASP A 204 -25.47 21.56 2.58
CA ASP A 204 -26.27 20.34 2.46
C ASP A 204 -25.45 19.05 2.68
N GLN A 205 -24.19 19.01 2.23
CA GLN A 205 -23.26 17.92 2.48
C GLN A 205 -22.88 17.83 3.96
N SER A 206 -22.60 18.98 4.58
CA SER A 206 -22.34 19.08 6.02
C SER A 206 -23.54 18.62 6.86
N ALA A 207 -24.75 19.05 6.49
CA ALA A 207 -25.97 18.63 7.13
C ALA A 207 -26.23 17.11 6.98
N MET A 208 -25.85 16.52 5.84
CA MET A 208 -25.96 15.06 5.66
C MET A 208 -25.01 14.32 6.61
N LEU A 209 -23.73 14.73 6.68
CA LEU A 209 -22.74 14.10 7.55
C LEU A 209 -23.11 14.24 9.03
N VAL A 210 -23.58 15.43 9.45
CA VAL A 210 -24.11 15.64 10.81
C VAL A 210 -25.34 14.76 11.07
N GLY A 211 -26.18 14.57 10.06
CA GLY A 211 -27.32 13.66 10.16
C GLY A 211 -26.93 12.21 10.47
N MET A 212 -25.77 11.76 9.97
CA MET A 212 -25.25 10.41 10.24
C MET A 212 -24.75 10.23 11.69
N LEU A 213 -24.39 11.31 12.41
CA LEU A 213 -23.91 11.24 13.79
C LEU A 213 -24.91 10.61 14.76
N LYS A 214 -26.20 10.66 14.46
CA LYS A 214 -27.24 9.99 15.26
C LYS A 214 -27.11 8.46 15.23
N ASN A 215 -26.87 7.89 14.06
CA ASN A 215 -26.64 6.45 13.84
C ASN A 215 -26.20 6.22 12.38
N SER A 216 -24.92 6.08 12.14
CA SER A 216 -24.35 5.91 10.80
C SER A 216 -24.83 4.65 10.08
N SER A 217 -25.14 3.56 10.80
CA SER A 217 -25.70 2.33 10.21
C SER A 217 -27.12 2.54 9.71
N LEU A 218 -27.94 3.28 10.46
CA LEU A 218 -29.32 3.58 10.07
C LEU A 218 -29.37 4.61 8.94
N PHE A 219 -28.53 5.63 9.01
CA PHE A 219 -28.46 6.74 8.06
C PHE A 219 -27.31 6.59 7.06
N ASN A 220 -27.14 5.39 6.48
CA ASN A 220 -26.13 5.12 5.46
C ASN A 220 -26.62 5.61 4.08
N PRO A 221 -25.97 6.62 3.46
CA PRO A 221 -26.43 7.22 2.21
C PRO A 221 -26.32 6.30 0.99
N LEU A 222 -25.51 5.24 1.06
CA LEU A 222 -25.38 4.26 -0.02
C LEU A 222 -26.47 3.19 -0.01
N ARG A 223 -27.10 2.97 1.17
CA ARG A 223 -28.10 1.91 1.36
C ARG A 223 -29.53 2.43 1.55
N ARG A 224 -29.68 3.63 2.11
CA ARG A 224 -30.97 4.16 2.56
C ARG A 224 -31.14 5.64 2.20
N VAL A 225 -31.04 5.94 0.90
CA VAL A 225 -31.06 7.32 0.37
C VAL A 225 -32.22 8.15 0.89
N GLU A 226 -33.45 7.63 0.84
CA GLU A 226 -34.65 8.36 1.28
C GLU A 226 -34.61 8.70 2.77
N LEU A 227 -34.16 7.76 3.60
CA LEU A 227 -34.09 7.97 5.05
C LEU A 227 -33.03 9.01 5.40
N VAL A 228 -31.91 9.00 4.68
CA VAL A 228 -30.81 9.97 4.84
C VAL A 228 -31.26 11.35 4.37
N THR A 229 -31.99 11.46 3.26
CA THR A 229 -32.56 12.73 2.77
C THR A 229 -33.46 13.36 3.83
N LYS A 230 -34.40 12.58 4.42
CA LYS A 230 -35.26 13.04 5.52
C LYS A 230 -34.41 13.45 6.76
N ARG A 231 -33.37 12.71 7.09
CA ARG A 231 -32.52 13.05 8.25
C ARG A 231 -31.72 14.32 8.00
N ARG A 232 -31.18 14.55 6.77
CA ARG A 232 -30.55 15.81 6.36
C ARG A 232 -31.54 16.99 6.50
N GLU A 233 -32.78 16.82 6.07
CA GLU A 233 -33.81 17.84 6.20
C GLU A 233 -34.06 18.23 7.67
N VAL A 234 -34.02 17.23 8.60
CA VAL A 234 -34.14 17.51 10.05
C VAL A 234 -32.95 18.37 10.51
N VAL A 235 -31.71 18.10 10.04
CA VAL A 235 -30.55 18.92 10.41
C VAL A 235 -30.69 20.34 9.89
N LEU A 236 -31.07 20.51 8.61
CA LEU A 236 -31.29 21.83 8.01
C LEU A 236 -32.41 22.62 8.74
N SER A 237 -33.51 21.93 9.15
CA SER A 237 -34.55 22.54 9.95
C SER A 237 -34.11 22.97 11.35
N GLN A 238 -33.17 22.23 11.99
CA GLN A 238 -32.57 22.71 13.25
C GLN A 238 -31.69 23.92 13.03
N MET A 239 -30.90 23.96 11.95
CA MET A 239 -30.06 25.13 11.61
C MET A 239 -30.96 26.38 11.37
N GLU A 240 -32.07 26.24 10.65
CA GLU A 240 -33.01 27.32 10.44
C GLU A 240 -33.63 27.78 11.77
N LYS A 241 -34.14 26.85 12.56
CA LYS A 241 -34.78 27.10 13.86
C LYS A 241 -33.92 27.89 14.83
N TYR A 242 -32.61 27.67 14.80
CA TYR A 242 -31.66 28.33 15.70
C TYR A 242 -30.93 29.52 15.03
N GLY A 243 -31.35 29.93 13.82
CA GLY A 243 -30.87 31.14 13.17
C GLY A 243 -29.55 31.02 12.42
N PHE A 244 -29.04 29.80 12.16
CA PHE A 244 -27.88 29.55 11.35
C PHE A 244 -28.17 29.55 9.85
N LEU A 245 -29.45 29.41 9.46
CA LEU A 245 -29.94 29.51 8.08
C LEU A 245 -31.15 30.40 8.03
N SER A 246 -31.32 31.14 6.91
CA SER A 246 -32.59 31.79 6.62
C SER A 246 -33.63 30.78 6.10
N GLN A 247 -34.93 31.13 6.18
CA GLN A 247 -36.00 30.30 5.60
C GLN A 247 -35.76 30.04 4.10
N GLU A 248 -35.31 31.04 3.34
CA GLU A 248 -35.04 30.92 1.91
C GLU A 248 -33.89 29.92 1.64
N GLN A 249 -32.85 29.97 2.44
CA GLN A 249 -31.73 29.01 2.35
C GLN A 249 -32.19 27.59 2.69
N TYR A 250 -33.00 27.42 3.76
CA TYR A 250 -33.56 26.12 4.11
C TYR A 250 -34.39 25.54 2.97
N ASP A 251 -35.33 26.36 2.40
CA ASP A 251 -36.18 25.92 1.30
C ASP A 251 -35.40 25.52 0.04
N SER A 252 -34.31 26.21 -0.27
CA SER A 252 -33.46 25.90 -1.40
C SER A 252 -32.61 24.64 -1.18
N LEU A 253 -32.06 24.42 0.02
CA LEU A 253 -31.16 23.32 0.34
C LEU A 253 -31.88 21.98 0.53
N ARG A 254 -33.12 21.97 1.10
CA ARG A 254 -33.85 20.73 1.38
C ARG A 254 -34.23 19.93 0.15
N VAL A 255 -34.38 20.59 -0.99
CA VAL A 255 -34.81 19.96 -2.26
C VAL A 255 -33.64 19.40 -3.07
N LEU A 256 -32.39 19.74 -2.70
CA LEU A 256 -31.22 19.25 -3.41
C LEU A 256 -31.07 17.71 -3.25
N PRO A 257 -30.57 17.01 -4.26
CA PRO A 257 -30.18 15.61 -4.12
C PRO A 257 -29.02 15.49 -3.12
N LEU A 258 -28.73 14.27 -2.65
CA LEU A 258 -27.62 14.05 -1.68
C LEU A 258 -26.22 14.34 -2.25
N GLY A 259 -26.07 14.41 -3.58
CA GLY A 259 -24.80 14.75 -4.25
C GLY A 259 -23.67 13.77 -3.96
N ILE A 260 -23.97 12.48 -3.73
CA ILE A 260 -22.97 11.46 -3.38
C ILE A 260 -22.04 11.20 -4.57
N SER A 261 -20.76 11.38 -4.35
CA SER A 261 -19.67 10.98 -5.23
C SER A 261 -18.79 9.94 -4.51
N TYR A 262 -19.35 8.75 -4.31
CA TYR A 262 -18.75 7.71 -3.49
C TYR A 262 -17.39 7.24 -4.04
N GLN A 263 -16.37 7.35 -3.22
CA GLN A 263 -15.05 6.78 -3.45
C GLN A 263 -14.76 5.74 -2.38
N ARG A 264 -14.63 4.47 -2.80
CA ARG A 264 -14.18 3.44 -1.87
C ARG A 264 -12.71 3.67 -1.59
N MET A 265 -12.36 4.07 -0.40
CA MET A 265 -10.96 4.14 0.01
C MET A 265 -10.41 2.73 0.21
N SER A 266 -9.26 2.48 -0.39
CA SER A 266 -8.55 1.20 -0.31
C SER A 266 -7.10 1.50 0.03
N HIS A 267 -6.44 0.62 0.80
CA HIS A 267 -4.98 0.64 0.99
C HIS A 267 -4.23 0.54 -0.35
N ASP A 268 -4.94 0.20 -1.43
CA ASP A 268 -4.40 0.07 -2.77
C ASP A 268 -4.15 1.44 -3.44
N GLU A 269 -4.76 2.53 -2.92
CA GLU A 269 -4.58 3.90 -3.45
C GLU A 269 -3.25 4.50 -3.01
N GLY A 270 -2.66 5.33 -3.87
CA GLY A 270 -1.36 5.97 -3.67
C GLY A 270 -0.27 5.37 -4.55
N SER A 271 0.93 5.95 -4.48
CA SER A 271 2.11 5.52 -5.22
C SER A 271 2.71 4.23 -4.64
N ALA A 272 3.38 3.45 -5.45
CA ALA A 272 4.12 2.25 -5.07
C ALA A 272 3.30 1.18 -4.29
N PRO A 273 2.10 0.76 -4.74
CA PRO A 273 1.23 -0.11 -3.94
C PRO A 273 1.87 -1.50 -3.67
N TYR A 274 2.60 -2.07 -4.62
CA TYR A 274 3.33 -3.33 -4.43
C TYR A 274 4.43 -3.21 -3.38
N PHE A 275 5.22 -2.15 -3.47
CA PHE A 275 6.25 -1.84 -2.49
C PHE A 275 5.67 -1.70 -1.07
N ARG A 276 4.57 -0.96 -0.94
CA ARG A 276 3.90 -0.77 0.36
C ARG A 276 3.41 -2.09 0.96
N GLU A 277 2.94 -3.02 0.13
CA GLU A 277 2.51 -4.34 0.62
C GLU A 277 3.70 -5.18 1.10
N VAL A 278 4.82 -5.17 0.38
CA VAL A 278 6.07 -5.84 0.84
C VAL A 278 6.57 -5.19 2.12
N LEU A 279 6.63 -3.86 2.17
CA LEU A 279 7.02 -3.11 3.37
C LEU A 279 6.13 -3.44 4.57
N ARG A 280 4.81 -3.54 4.38
CA ARG A 280 3.86 -3.92 5.42
C ARG A 280 4.22 -5.27 6.06
N LEU A 281 4.45 -6.28 5.22
CA LEU A 281 4.79 -7.63 5.67
C LEU A 281 6.14 -7.66 6.43
N GLU A 282 7.13 -6.92 5.96
CA GLU A 282 8.43 -6.83 6.63
C GLU A 282 8.33 -6.08 7.97
N LEU A 283 7.54 -5.01 8.06
CA LEU A 283 7.32 -4.28 9.31
C LEU A 283 6.54 -5.11 10.34
N GLU A 284 5.50 -5.84 9.90
CA GLU A 284 4.77 -6.75 10.80
C GLU A 284 5.71 -7.82 11.36
N LYS A 285 6.53 -8.43 10.50
CA LYS A 285 7.53 -9.40 10.94
C LYS A 285 8.53 -8.78 11.92
N LEU A 286 9.02 -7.56 11.64
CA LEU A 286 9.97 -6.84 12.51
C LEU A 286 9.40 -6.56 13.90
N PHE A 287 8.12 -6.18 14.00
CA PHE A 287 7.46 -5.92 15.28
C PHE A 287 7.08 -7.20 16.05
N GLU A 288 7.03 -8.35 15.38
CA GLU A 288 6.82 -9.66 16.00
C GLU A 288 8.14 -10.33 16.45
N GLU A 289 9.31 -9.81 16.03
CA GLU A 289 10.62 -10.35 16.42
C GLU A 289 10.82 -10.26 17.93
N LYS A 290 11.30 -11.38 18.53
CA LYS A 290 11.58 -11.49 19.95
C LYS A 290 13.06 -11.73 20.22
N ASN A 291 13.53 -11.19 21.32
CA ASN A 291 14.83 -11.46 21.89
C ASN A 291 14.86 -12.88 22.50
N GLU A 292 16.04 -13.35 22.89
CA GLU A 292 16.23 -14.68 23.55
C GLU A 292 15.45 -14.82 24.85
N ASP A 293 15.19 -13.72 25.57
CA ASP A 293 14.41 -13.68 26.81
C ASP A 293 12.89 -13.68 26.60
N GLY A 294 12.43 -13.70 25.33
CA GLY A 294 11.02 -13.68 24.95
C GLY A 294 10.39 -12.28 24.90
N SER A 295 11.11 -11.21 25.24
CA SER A 295 10.67 -9.83 25.06
C SER A 295 10.66 -9.44 23.57
N PHE A 296 9.83 -8.44 23.18
CA PHE A 296 9.85 -7.94 21.82
C PHE A 296 11.12 -7.12 21.59
N ARG A 297 11.78 -7.32 20.44
CA ARG A 297 12.98 -6.58 20.04
C ARG A 297 12.72 -5.09 19.94
N ILE A 298 11.54 -4.70 19.45
CA ILE A 298 11.06 -3.32 19.40
C ILE A 298 9.76 -3.26 20.18
N ALA A 299 9.82 -2.69 21.37
CA ALA A 299 8.70 -2.63 22.30
C ALA A 299 8.40 -1.19 22.74
N LYS A 300 7.14 -0.94 23.05
CA LYS A 300 6.69 0.28 23.73
C LYS A 300 7.18 0.29 25.18
N PRO A 301 7.11 1.44 25.87
CA PRO A 301 7.50 1.54 27.29
C PRO A 301 6.77 0.55 28.21
N ASP A 302 5.58 0.09 27.83
CA ASP A 302 4.78 -0.89 28.57
C ASP A 302 5.15 -2.36 28.24
N GLY A 303 6.16 -2.58 27.39
CA GLY A 303 6.63 -3.90 26.96
C GLY A 303 5.79 -4.53 25.84
N SER A 304 4.71 -3.91 25.39
CA SER A 304 3.90 -4.40 24.26
C SER A 304 4.54 -4.07 22.90
N PRO A 305 4.27 -4.88 21.83
CA PRO A 305 4.76 -4.58 20.50
C PRO A 305 4.07 -3.36 19.91
N TYR A 306 4.74 -2.69 18.96
CA TYR A 306 4.10 -1.65 18.16
C TYR A 306 3.07 -2.26 17.19
N ASP A 307 1.96 -1.54 16.99
CA ASP A 307 0.91 -1.89 16.03
C ASP A 307 0.97 -0.93 14.84
N LEU A 308 1.31 -1.47 13.68
CA LEU A 308 1.45 -0.73 12.41
C LEU A 308 0.20 0.08 12.04
N TYR A 309 -0.98 -0.33 12.53
CA TYR A 309 -2.26 0.27 12.14
C TYR A 309 -2.85 1.23 13.18
N ARG A 310 -2.23 1.33 14.38
CA ARG A 310 -2.80 2.06 15.52
C ARG A 310 -1.88 3.07 16.17
N ASP A 311 -0.57 2.87 16.09
CA ASP A 311 0.37 3.64 16.91
C ASP A 311 0.88 4.92 16.22
N GLY A 312 0.41 5.21 14.99
CA GLY A 312 0.71 6.48 14.30
C GLY A 312 2.19 6.63 13.95
N LEU A 313 2.81 5.54 13.51
CA LEU A 313 4.22 5.54 13.18
C LEU A 313 4.52 6.38 11.93
N LYS A 314 5.77 6.80 11.78
CA LYS A 314 6.28 7.42 10.56
C LYS A 314 7.42 6.55 10.04
N VAL A 315 7.21 5.92 8.89
CA VAL A 315 8.18 5.02 8.26
C VAL A 315 8.86 5.77 7.11
N TYR A 316 10.14 6.02 7.26
CA TYR A 316 10.96 6.67 6.23
C TYR A 316 11.51 5.61 5.30
N THR A 317 11.18 5.74 4.01
CA THR A 317 11.59 4.79 2.97
C THR A 317 12.68 5.38 2.09
N THR A 318 13.31 4.52 1.28
CA THR A 318 14.33 4.92 0.32
C THR A 318 13.74 5.31 -1.05
N ILE A 319 12.44 5.11 -1.26
CA ILE A 319 11.76 5.40 -2.52
C ILE A 319 11.80 6.91 -2.81
N ASP A 320 12.22 7.28 -4.02
CA ASP A 320 12.02 8.63 -4.56
C ASP A 320 10.67 8.67 -5.31
N SER A 321 9.78 9.56 -4.90
CA SER A 321 8.42 9.59 -5.44
C SER A 321 8.35 9.90 -6.94
N ARG A 322 9.30 10.68 -7.46
CA ARG A 322 9.39 11.05 -8.89
C ARG A 322 9.92 9.88 -9.71
N MET A 323 11.01 9.25 -9.23
CA MET A 323 11.54 8.06 -9.87
C MET A 323 10.52 6.92 -9.89
N GLN A 324 9.74 6.76 -8.82
CA GLN A 324 8.64 5.80 -8.75
C GLN A 324 7.57 6.07 -9.82
N GLN A 325 7.12 7.32 -9.98
CA GLN A 325 6.16 7.71 -11.01
C GLN A 325 6.70 7.45 -12.41
N HIS A 326 7.98 7.75 -12.67
CA HIS A 326 8.62 7.47 -13.95
C HIS A 326 8.70 5.98 -14.24
N ALA A 327 8.95 5.15 -13.23
CA ALA A 327 9.00 3.69 -13.36
C ALA A 327 7.61 3.09 -13.65
N GLU A 328 6.58 3.48 -12.91
CA GLU A 328 5.19 3.07 -13.13
C GLU A 328 4.72 3.44 -14.54
N TRP A 329 5.01 4.67 -14.95
CA TRP A 329 4.68 5.12 -16.31
C TRP A 329 5.40 4.31 -17.39
N ALA A 330 6.70 4.05 -17.25
CA ALA A 330 7.51 3.34 -18.24
C ALA A 330 7.01 1.90 -18.46
N VAL A 331 6.64 1.21 -17.38
CA VAL A 331 6.07 -0.14 -17.45
C VAL A 331 4.75 -0.15 -18.24
N VAL A 332 3.84 0.77 -17.90
CA VAL A 332 2.54 0.85 -18.57
C VAL A 332 2.70 1.28 -20.03
N GLU A 333 3.56 2.25 -20.33
CA GLU A 333 3.75 2.82 -21.67
C GLU A 333 4.15 1.76 -22.69
N HIS A 334 5.18 0.95 -22.40
CA HIS A 334 5.63 -0.09 -23.31
C HIS A 334 4.64 -1.24 -23.46
N LEU A 335 4.09 -1.72 -22.34
CA LEU A 335 3.10 -2.79 -22.39
C LEU A 335 1.85 -2.37 -23.18
N LYS A 336 1.34 -1.18 -22.90
CA LYS A 336 0.14 -0.64 -23.54
C LYS A 336 0.30 -0.44 -25.05
N LYS A 337 1.37 0.26 -25.47
CA LYS A 337 1.50 0.72 -26.85
C LYS A 337 2.07 -0.33 -27.80
N GLU A 338 2.96 -1.17 -27.32
CA GLU A 338 3.73 -2.05 -28.21
C GLU A 338 3.60 -3.53 -27.86
N LEU A 339 3.93 -3.89 -26.60
CA LEU A 339 4.22 -5.30 -26.31
C LEU A 339 2.97 -6.16 -26.17
N GLN A 340 1.94 -5.71 -25.43
CA GLN A 340 0.69 -6.48 -25.28
C GLN A 340 -0.05 -6.66 -26.62
N PRO A 341 -0.18 -5.64 -27.51
CA PRO A 341 -0.75 -5.84 -28.84
C PRO A 341 0.03 -6.85 -29.68
N LEU A 342 1.37 -6.79 -29.66
CA LEU A 342 2.21 -7.76 -30.36
C LEU A 342 2.03 -9.17 -29.80
N PHE A 343 2.02 -9.32 -28.49
CA PHE A 343 1.80 -10.59 -27.81
C PHE A 343 0.43 -11.17 -28.11
N THR A 344 -0.62 -10.37 -28.01
CA THR A 344 -2.00 -10.78 -28.34
C THR A 344 -2.09 -11.29 -29.78
N LYS A 345 -1.46 -10.59 -30.73
CA LYS A 345 -1.39 -11.04 -32.15
C LYS A 345 -0.60 -12.33 -32.29
N ASP A 346 0.50 -12.51 -31.53
CA ASP A 346 1.32 -13.72 -31.57
C ASP A 346 0.56 -14.92 -31.02
N VAL A 347 -0.11 -14.79 -29.84
CA VAL A 347 -0.89 -15.90 -29.27
C VAL A 347 -2.17 -16.21 -30.04
N ALA A 348 -2.76 -15.23 -30.74
CA ALA A 348 -3.93 -15.45 -31.61
C ALA A 348 -3.65 -16.38 -32.82
N ARG A 349 -2.37 -16.55 -33.22
CA ARG A 349 -1.94 -17.50 -34.27
C ARG A 349 -1.93 -18.95 -33.77
N ARG A 350 -2.10 -19.16 -32.47
CA ARG A 350 -2.12 -20.51 -31.86
C ARG A 350 -3.46 -21.18 -32.09
N ASN A 351 -3.47 -22.51 -31.98
CA ASN A 351 -4.69 -23.26 -31.98
C ASN A 351 -5.66 -22.76 -30.91
N LYS A 352 -6.93 -22.56 -31.26
CA LYS A 352 -7.96 -22.09 -30.32
C LYS A 352 -8.10 -22.97 -29.08
N GLU A 353 -7.90 -24.27 -29.20
CA GLU A 353 -7.96 -25.23 -28.11
C GLU A 353 -6.86 -24.98 -27.06
N ASN A 354 -5.69 -24.51 -27.49
CA ASN A 354 -4.54 -24.26 -26.61
C ASN A 354 -4.40 -22.78 -26.16
N TYR A 355 -5.29 -21.88 -26.66
CA TYR A 355 -5.21 -20.47 -26.25
C TYR A 355 -5.38 -20.31 -24.75
N PRO A 356 -4.51 -19.47 -24.06
CA PRO A 356 -3.34 -18.73 -24.57
C PRO A 356 -2.01 -19.50 -24.47
N PHE A 357 -2.02 -20.77 -24.17
CA PHE A 357 -0.82 -21.58 -23.90
C PHE A 357 -0.03 -21.91 -25.18
N TYR A 358 1.21 -22.35 -25.02
CA TYR A 358 2.03 -22.75 -26.17
C TYR A 358 1.56 -24.06 -26.79
N ASN A 359 1.83 -24.27 -28.07
CA ASN A 359 1.23 -25.34 -28.86
C ASN A 359 1.58 -26.79 -28.42
N ARG A 360 2.67 -26.97 -27.67
CA ARG A 360 3.12 -28.28 -27.20
C ARG A 360 2.80 -28.58 -25.74
N ILE A 361 1.91 -27.80 -25.12
CA ILE A 361 1.44 -28.11 -23.77
C ILE A 361 0.59 -29.38 -23.81
N SER A 362 0.75 -30.26 -22.83
CA SER A 362 -0.16 -31.39 -22.71
C SER A 362 -1.57 -30.94 -22.31
N LYS A 363 -2.60 -31.65 -22.78
CA LYS A 363 -3.98 -31.32 -22.36
C LYS A 363 -4.16 -31.40 -20.87
N ALA A 364 -3.52 -32.36 -20.19
CA ALA A 364 -3.58 -32.56 -18.75
C ALA A 364 -2.95 -31.36 -18.00
N ASP A 365 -1.77 -30.86 -18.43
CA ASP A 365 -1.12 -29.69 -17.82
C ASP A 365 -1.94 -28.43 -17.99
N MET A 366 -2.49 -28.21 -19.20
CA MET A 366 -3.36 -27.07 -19.49
C MET A 366 -4.61 -27.09 -18.62
N GLU A 367 -5.25 -28.24 -18.50
CA GLU A 367 -6.44 -28.41 -17.65
C GLU A 367 -6.11 -28.22 -16.18
N ALA A 368 -5.00 -28.76 -15.69
CA ALA A 368 -4.55 -28.54 -14.31
C ALA A 368 -4.30 -27.05 -13.98
N ILE A 369 -3.71 -26.30 -14.92
CA ILE A 369 -3.49 -24.84 -14.75
C ILE A 369 -4.83 -24.10 -14.72
N LEU A 370 -5.75 -24.41 -15.63
CA LEU A 370 -7.07 -23.79 -15.68
C LEU A 370 -7.90 -24.12 -14.45
N GLN A 371 -7.92 -25.38 -14.00
CA GLN A 371 -8.63 -25.80 -12.79
C GLN A 371 -8.09 -25.12 -11.53
N ARG A 372 -6.77 -24.92 -11.42
CA ARG A 372 -6.19 -24.13 -10.32
C ARG A 372 -6.70 -22.69 -10.37
N ALA A 373 -6.67 -22.05 -11.54
CA ALA A 373 -7.15 -20.69 -11.70
C ALA A 373 -8.67 -20.57 -11.42
N VAL A 374 -9.46 -21.57 -11.78
CA VAL A 374 -10.88 -21.65 -11.39
C VAL A 374 -11.04 -21.67 -9.89
N LYS A 375 -10.30 -22.55 -9.17
CA LYS A 375 -10.36 -22.67 -7.70
C LYS A 375 -9.91 -21.42 -6.95
N ASP A 376 -8.99 -20.66 -7.53
CA ASP A 376 -8.48 -19.41 -6.97
C ASP A 376 -9.42 -18.21 -7.20
N SER A 377 -10.35 -18.33 -8.15
CA SER A 377 -11.29 -17.24 -8.50
C SER A 377 -12.31 -16.99 -7.40
N ASP A 378 -12.72 -15.72 -7.27
CA ASP A 378 -13.76 -15.32 -6.32
C ASP A 378 -15.10 -16.00 -6.63
N ARG A 379 -15.44 -16.18 -7.91
CA ARG A 379 -16.64 -16.90 -8.33
C ARG A 379 -16.69 -18.32 -7.75
N TYR A 380 -15.57 -19.07 -7.80
CA TYR A 380 -15.47 -20.40 -7.22
C TYR A 380 -15.59 -20.37 -5.69
N LYS A 381 -14.91 -19.39 -5.05
CA LYS A 381 -14.96 -19.23 -3.59
C LYS A 381 -16.38 -18.93 -3.10
N PHE A 382 -17.12 -18.07 -3.82
CA PHE A 382 -18.52 -17.77 -3.52
C PHE A 382 -19.42 -19.01 -3.70
N ALA A 383 -19.27 -19.70 -4.84
CA ALA A 383 -20.07 -20.86 -5.17
C ALA A 383 -19.88 -22.03 -4.19
N HIS A 384 -18.70 -22.14 -3.58
CA HIS A 384 -18.35 -23.21 -2.63
C HIS A 384 -18.36 -22.73 -1.17
N GLY A 385 -18.88 -21.54 -0.86
CA GLY A 385 -18.98 -21.03 0.50
C GLY A 385 -17.63 -20.78 1.19
N LYS A 386 -16.57 -20.56 0.42
CA LYS A 386 -15.25 -20.21 0.97
C LYS A 386 -15.09 -18.74 1.26
N MET A 387 -15.99 -17.92 0.72
CA MET A 387 -15.99 -16.47 0.87
C MET A 387 -17.41 -15.92 0.63
N CYS A 388 -17.79 -14.89 1.36
CA CYS A 388 -19.08 -14.22 1.19
C CYS A 388 -19.06 -13.27 -0.02
N PRO A 389 -20.05 -13.36 -0.95
CA PRO A 389 -20.08 -12.48 -2.13
C PRO A 389 -20.35 -11.00 -1.79
N GLU A 390 -20.96 -10.71 -0.63
CA GLU A 390 -21.32 -9.35 -0.23
C GLU A 390 -20.17 -8.62 0.49
N CYS A 391 -19.54 -9.26 1.49
CA CYS A 391 -18.52 -8.62 2.31
C CYS A 391 -17.10 -9.15 2.07
N MET A 392 -16.92 -10.14 1.18
CA MET A 392 -15.64 -10.74 0.77
C MET A 392 -14.88 -11.42 1.93
N ARG A 393 -15.57 -11.82 3.01
CA ARG A 393 -14.97 -12.47 4.18
C ARG A 393 -15.12 -13.98 4.13
N PRO A 394 -14.17 -14.73 4.74
CA PRO A 394 -14.18 -16.20 4.74
C PRO A 394 -15.07 -16.82 5.83
N GLU A 395 -15.67 -16.04 6.73
CA GLU A 395 -16.53 -16.51 7.83
C GLU A 395 -17.91 -16.96 7.31
N VAL A 396 -17.92 -18.05 6.54
CA VAL A 396 -19.12 -18.61 5.91
C VAL A 396 -19.42 -19.97 6.50
N TYR A 397 -20.69 -20.21 6.84
CA TYR A 397 -21.18 -21.46 7.39
C TYR A 397 -22.29 -22.04 6.51
N ILE A 398 -22.44 -23.35 6.55
CA ILE A 398 -23.52 -24.09 5.87
C ILE A 398 -24.74 -24.11 6.81
N THR A 399 -25.92 -23.82 6.29
CA THR A 399 -27.20 -23.93 6.98
C THR A 399 -28.22 -24.54 6.03
N GLU A 400 -29.25 -25.19 6.55
CA GLU A 400 -30.41 -25.66 5.77
C GLU A 400 -31.54 -24.66 5.92
N ASP A 401 -32.20 -24.36 4.82
CA ASP A 401 -33.45 -23.59 4.86
C ASP A 401 -34.56 -24.46 5.45
N ARG A 402 -35.31 -23.91 6.41
CA ARG A 402 -36.37 -24.67 7.11
C ARG A 402 -37.60 -24.95 6.25
N ASN A 403 -37.81 -24.15 5.19
CA ASN A 403 -39.02 -24.22 4.37
C ASN A 403 -38.82 -25.11 3.13
N ASP A 404 -37.65 -24.98 2.45
CA ASP A 404 -37.40 -25.61 1.14
C ASP A 404 -36.38 -26.75 1.21
N HIS A 405 -35.80 -27.04 2.38
CA HIS A 405 -34.68 -27.99 2.59
C HIS A 405 -33.45 -27.75 1.70
N GLU A 406 -33.34 -26.54 1.12
CA GLU A 406 -32.17 -26.17 0.34
C GLU A 406 -30.97 -25.88 1.23
N THR A 407 -29.82 -26.40 0.84
CA THR A 407 -28.57 -26.07 1.49
C THR A 407 -28.17 -24.64 1.16
N GLN A 408 -28.01 -23.80 2.17
CA GLN A 408 -27.62 -22.43 2.02
C GLN A 408 -26.27 -22.17 2.69
N PHE A 409 -25.54 -21.19 2.17
CA PHE A 409 -24.39 -20.59 2.83
C PHE A 409 -24.85 -19.34 3.62
N PHE A 410 -24.25 -19.13 4.77
CA PHE A 410 -24.54 -18.03 5.67
C PHE A 410 -23.24 -17.35 6.15
N CYS A 411 -23.15 -16.05 5.97
CA CYS A 411 -22.06 -15.23 6.49
C CYS A 411 -22.38 -14.78 7.91
N ASP A 412 -21.70 -15.33 8.92
CA ASP A 412 -22.04 -15.15 10.33
C ASP A 412 -21.77 -13.72 10.84
N SER A 413 -22.84 -12.98 11.14
CA SER A 413 -22.76 -11.62 11.69
C SER A 413 -22.19 -11.56 13.11
N GLY A 414 -22.29 -12.63 13.90
CA GLY A 414 -21.72 -12.73 15.24
C GLY A 414 -20.17 -12.87 15.22
N LYS A 415 -19.59 -13.27 14.06
CA LYS A 415 -18.14 -13.40 13.86
C LYS A 415 -17.60 -12.44 12.80
N ARG A 416 -18.06 -11.20 12.77
CA ARG A 416 -17.67 -10.15 11.82
C ARG A 416 -18.22 -10.31 10.40
N GLY A 417 -19.09 -11.26 10.13
CA GLY A 417 -19.79 -11.40 8.84
C GLY A 417 -20.91 -10.37 8.68
N CYS A 418 -21.54 -10.34 7.49
CA CYS A 418 -22.56 -9.36 7.12
C CYS A 418 -24.01 -9.91 7.24
N GLY A 419 -24.21 -11.18 7.60
CA GLY A 419 -25.50 -11.82 7.66
C GLY A 419 -26.09 -12.26 6.31
N HIS A 420 -25.33 -12.12 5.20
CA HIS A 420 -25.78 -12.50 3.86
C HIS A 420 -26.00 -14.01 3.75
N ARG A 421 -27.07 -14.42 3.04
CA ARG A 421 -27.39 -15.81 2.74
C ARG A 421 -27.50 -16.02 1.25
N TRP A 422 -27.02 -17.19 0.74
CA TRP A 422 -27.17 -17.56 -0.66
C TRP A 422 -27.22 -19.08 -0.80
N THR A 423 -27.91 -19.55 -1.83
CA THR A 423 -28.13 -20.99 -2.06
C THR A 423 -26.85 -21.67 -2.56
N LYS A 424 -26.52 -22.84 -2.00
CA LYS A 424 -25.50 -23.74 -2.53
C LYS A 424 -26.01 -24.37 -3.82
N ARG A 425 -25.18 -24.28 -4.88
CA ARG A 425 -25.50 -24.86 -6.19
C ARG A 425 -24.83 -26.20 -6.37
N SER A 426 -25.39 -27.04 -7.26
CA SER A 426 -24.78 -28.30 -7.64
C SER A 426 -23.50 -28.10 -8.46
N ASP A 427 -22.57 -29.04 -8.40
CA ASP A 427 -21.34 -28.98 -9.19
C ASP A 427 -21.63 -29.02 -10.70
N GLU A 428 -22.71 -29.68 -11.12
CA GLU A 428 -23.14 -29.77 -12.53
C GLU A 428 -23.63 -28.40 -13.04
N ASP A 429 -24.42 -27.68 -12.25
CA ASP A 429 -24.89 -26.35 -12.61
C ASP A 429 -23.74 -25.36 -12.65
N LEU A 430 -22.82 -25.45 -11.69
CA LEU A 430 -21.63 -24.63 -11.69
C LEU A 430 -20.76 -24.88 -12.93
N GLN A 431 -20.61 -26.15 -13.37
CA GLN A 431 -19.84 -26.45 -14.57
C GLN A 431 -20.48 -25.86 -15.84
N LYS A 432 -21.81 -25.92 -15.97
CA LYS A 432 -22.53 -25.29 -17.10
C LYS A 432 -22.34 -23.77 -17.09
N GLU A 433 -22.39 -23.13 -15.90
CA GLU A 433 -22.19 -21.67 -15.78
C GLU A 433 -20.79 -21.20 -16.18
N TRP A 434 -19.76 -22.06 -16.01
CA TRP A 434 -18.41 -21.72 -16.43
C TRP A 434 -18.25 -21.57 -17.95
N GLU A 435 -19.13 -22.17 -18.72
CA GLU A 435 -19.11 -22.13 -20.19
C GLU A 435 -20.09 -21.11 -20.78
N GLN A 436 -21.05 -20.60 -19.99
CA GLN A 436 -22.05 -19.66 -20.47
C GLN A 436 -21.50 -18.22 -20.52
N PRO A 437 -21.64 -17.52 -21.69
CA PRO A 437 -21.25 -16.11 -21.79
C PRO A 437 -22.06 -15.20 -20.89
N VAL A 438 -21.37 -14.35 -20.10
CA VAL A 438 -21.99 -13.34 -19.23
C VAL A 438 -21.32 -11.98 -19.45
N ALA A 439 -22.09 -10.91 -19.27
CA ALA A 439 -21.55 -9.56 -19.29
C ALA A 439 -20.59 -9.35 -18.11
N MET A 440 -19.39 -8.88 -18.38
CA MET A 440 -18.37 -8.64 -17.37
C MET A 440 -17.43 -7.50 -17.77
N LYS A 441 -16.73 -6.95 -16.76
CA LYS A 441 -15.60 -6.04 -16.99
C LYS A 441 -14.29 -6.81 -16.90
N VAL A 442 -13.46 -6.67 -17.91
CA VAL A 442 -12.11 -7.25 -17.94
C VAL A 442 -11.05 -6.15 -17.88
N PHE A 443 -9.90 -6.48 -17.28
CA PHE A 443 -8.75 -5.60 -17.27
C PHE A 443 -8.19 -5.45 -18.70
N THR A 444 -7.83 -4.21 -19.08
CA THR A 444 -6.94 -3.93 -20.20
C THR A 444 -5.95 -2.84 -19.79
N HIS A 445 -4.81 -2.75 -20.45
CA HIS A 445 -3.85 -1.65 -20.24
C HIS A 445 -4.41 -0.26 -20.62
N PHE A 446 -5.61 -0.18 -21.20
CA PHE A 446 -6.32 1.06 -21.52
C PHE A 446 -7.41 1.40 -20.49
N GLY A 447 -7.53 0.60 -19.43
CA GLY A 447 -8.59 0.65 -18.44
C GLY A 447 -9.57 -0.53 -18.56
N PRO A 448 -10.55 -0.64 -17.67
CA PRO A 448 -11.54 -1.70 -17.70
C PRO A 448 -12.39 -1.64 -18.97
N LYS A 449 -12.67 -2.80 -19.57
CA LYS A 449 -13.47 -2.95 -20.78
C LYS A 449 -14.69 -3.82 -20.51
N ASP A 450 -15.88 -3.31 -20.84
CA ASP A 450 -17.11 -4.12 -20.84
C ASP A 450 -17.08 -5.11 -22.00
N THR A 451 -17.36 -6.37 -21.72
CA THR A 451 -17.35 -7.46 -22.70
C THR A 451 -18.30 -8.58 -22.28
N VAL A 452 -18.57 -9.51 -23.21
CA VAL A 452 -19.34 -10.73 -22.97
C VAL A 452 -18.42 -11.92 -23.19
N LEU A 453 -18.07 -12.63 -22.13
CA LEU A 453 -17.22 -13.82 -22.15
C LEU A 453 -17.78 -14.87 -21.23
N SER A 454 -17.49 -16.16 -21.50
CA SER A 454 -17.69 -17.18 -20.49
C SER A 454 -16.70 -16.97 -19.33
N PRO A 455 -17.03 -17.37 -18.09
CA PRO A 455 -16.06 -17.33 -16.98
C PRO A 455 -14.74 -18.03 -17.29
N MET A 456 -14.80 -19.17 -18.02
CA MET A 456 -13.61 -19.90 -18.45
C MET A 456 -12.78 -19.09 -19.46
N ASP A 457 -13.42 -18.43 -20.42
CA ASP A 457 -12.71 -17.59 -21.40
C ASP A 457 -12.14 -16.33 -20.75
N SER A 458 -12.78 -15.81 -19.70
CA SER A 458 -12.23 -14.70 -18.92
C SER A 458 -10.93 -15.09 -18.20
N ILE A 459 -10.83 -16.33 -17.68
CA ILE A 459 -9.60 -16.86 -17.12
C ILE A 459 -8.51 -16.98 -18.20
N ARG A 460 -8.84 -17.55 -19.36
CA ARG A 460 -7.89 -17.63 -20.48
C ARG A 460 -7.42 -16.25 -20.94
N TYR A 461 -8.33 -15.30 -21.02
CA TYR A 461 -8.01 -13.89 -21.33
C TYR A 461 -7.05 -13.30 -20.30
N GLN A 462 -7.33 -13.47 -19.01
CA GLN A 462 -6.48 -12.97 -17.93
C GLN A 462 -5.08 -13.61 -17.96
N LYS A 463 -4.97 -14.90 -18.25
CA LYS A 463 -3.69 -15.61 -18.43
C LYS A 463 -2.88 -15.08 -19.62
N ALA A 464 -3.51 -14.50 -20.64
CA ALA A 464 -2.85 -13.89 -21.80
C ALA A 464 -2.32 -12.48 -21.54
N ILE A 465 -2.50 -11.92 -20.35
CA ILE A 465 -1.99 -10.60 -19.99
C ILE A 465 -0.52 -10.71 -19.59
N LEU A 466 0.31 -9.87 -20.22
CA LEU A 466 1.72 -9.74 -19.86
C LEU A 466 1.87 -8.91 -18.59
N HIS A 467 2.78 -9.34 -17.74
CA HIS A 467 3.23 -8.65 -16.54
C HIS A 467 4.62 -8.09 -16.76
N ALA A 468 4.95 -7.03 -16.03
CA ALA A 468 6.28 -6.51 -15.94
C ALA A 468 6.56 -6.02 -14.53
N SER A 469 7.83 -6.08 -14.15
CA SER A 469 8.34 -5.49 -12.91
C SER A 469 9.61 -4.70 -13.16
N LEU A 470 9.83 -3.68 -12.35
CA LEU A 470 11.02 -2.83 -12.40
C LEU A 470 11.48 -2.53 -10.98
N MET A 471 12.79 -2.62 -10.75
CA MET A 471 13.45 -2.13 -9.55
C MET A 471 14.66 -1.30 -9.95
N SER A 472 14.84 -0.15 -9.29
CA SER A 472 16.00 0.72 -9.44
C SER A 472 16.63 0.97 -8.08
N ILE A 473 17.95 0.81 -8.00
CA ILE A 473 18.73 0.91 -6.75
C ILE A 473 19.93 1.83 -6.97
N GLU A 474 20.29 2.59 -5.95
CA GLU A 474 21.53 3.34 -5.86
C GLU A 474 22.65 2.42 -5.35
N PRO A 475 23.70 2.15 -6.13
CA PRO A 475 24.71 1.14 -5.81
C PRO A 475 25.45 1.37 -4.48
N ARG A 476 25.80 2.63 -4.18
CA ARG A 476 26.60 2.99 -3.01
C ARG A 476 25.88 2.80 -1.69
N THR A 477 24.61 3.17 -1.64
CA THR A 477 23.81 3.17 -0.41
C THR A 477 22.94 1.92 -0.26
N GLY A 478 22.72 1.19 -1.35
CA GLY A 478 21.73 0.12 -1.39
C GLY A 478 20.28 0.62 -1.35
N PHE A 479 20.04 1.92 -1.55
CA PHE A 479 18.68 2.51 -1.48
C PHE A 479 17.87 2.15 -2.71
N VAL A 480 16.74 1.51 -2.48
CA VAL A 480 15.76 1.24 -3.54
C VAL A 480 14.99 2.52 -3.85
N LYS A 481 15.24 3.10 -5.03
CA LYS A 481 14.67 4.38 -5.47
C LYS A 481 13.32 4.23 -6.17
N ALA A 482 13.08 3.09 -6.83
CA ALA A 482 11.81 2.79 -7.49
C ALA A 482 11.52 1.29 -7.44
N TRP A 483 10.23 0.96 -7.32
CA TRP A 483 9.74 -0.42 -7.20
C TRP A 483 8.38 -0.57 -7.86
N VAL A 484 8.33 -1.27 -8.96
CA VAL A 484 7.09 -1.62 -9.66
C VAL A 484 6.95 -3.14 -9.67
N GLY A 485 6.13 -3.70 -8.77
CA GLY A 485 5.96 -5.15 -8.62
C GLY A 485 5.03 -5.78 -9.64
N GLY A 486 4.27 -4.97 -10.39
CA GLY A 486 3.33 -5.45 -11.40
C GLY A 486 2.65 -4.31 -12.15
N ILE A 487 1.64 -4.65 -12.95
CA ILE A 487 1.01 -3.73 -13.92
C ILE A 487 -0.22 -3.00 -13.37
N ASP A 488 -0.88 -3.58 -12.38
CA ASP A 488 -2.10 -3.04 -11.76
C ASP A 488 -2.36 -3.78 -10.45
N PHE A 489 -2.17 -3.11 -9.33
CA PHE A 489 -2.28 -3.73 -8.00
C PHE A 489 -3.71 -4.13 -7.64
N LYS A 490 -4.72 -3.45 -8.21
CA LYS A 490 -6.12 -3.78 -7.95
C LYS A 490 -6.50 -5.16 -8.50
N ASN A 491 -6.02 -5.50 -9.70
CA ASN A 491 -6.35 -6.73 -10.40
C ASN A 491 -5.31 -7.84 -10.19
N PHE A 492 -4.04 -7.49 -9.94
CA PHE A 492 -2.91 -8.42 -9.83
C PHE A 492 -2.07 -8.08 -8.61
N LYS A 493 -2.38 -8.69 -7.48
CA LYS A 493 -1.77 -8.39 -6.17
C LYS A 493 -0.35 -8.93 -6.00
N PHE A 494 0.07 -9.91 -6.80
CA PHE A 494 1.35 -10.61 -6.65
C PHE A 494 2.52 -9.73 -7.06
N ASP A 495 3.50 -9.56 -6.16
CA ASP A 495 4.71 -8.77 -6.40
C ASP A 495 5.75 -9.59 -7.18
N ASN A 496 6.16 -9.09 -8.35
CA ASN A 496 7.15 -9.76 -9.20
C ASN A 496 8.60 -9.26 -8.98
N VAL A 497 8.84 -8.31 -8.09
CA VAL A 497 10.19 -7.88 -7.70
C VAL A 497 10.77 -8.81 -6.64
N TYR A 498 10.00 -9.10 -5.60
CA TYR A 498 10.46 -9.79 -4.39
C TYR A 498 9.96 -11.23 -4.28
N GLN A 499 8.66 -11.45 -4.55
CA GLN A 499 8.01 -12.75 -4.33
C GLN A 499 8.20 -13.72 -5.51
N SER A 500 8.42 -13.19 -6.73
CA SER A 500 8.51 -14.00 -7.95
C SER A 500 9.95 -14.39 -8.25
N ALA A 501 10.26 -15.67 -8.13
CA ALA A 501 11.51 -16.23 -8.65
C ALA A 501 11.30 -16.68 -10.10
N ARG A 502 11.98 -16.01 -11.05
CA ARG A 502 11.88 -16.28 -12.50
C ARG A 502 13.22 -16.67 -13.08
N GLN A 503 13.21 -17.50 -14.10
CA GLN A 503 14.44 -17.93 -14.77
C GLN A 503 15.17 -16.72 -15.36
N VAL A 504 16.43 -16.49 -14.91
CA VAL A 504 17.17 -15.26 -15.21
C VAL A 504 17.80 -15.26 -16.60
N GLY A 505 18.02 -16.43 -17.18
CA GLY A 505 18.65 -16.56 -18.48
C GLY A 505 20.02 -15.86 -18.53
N SER A 506 20.33 -15.26 -19.66
CA SER A 506 21.64 -14.63 -19.91
C SER A 506 21.98 -13.45 -18.99
N THR A 507 21.09 -12.98 -18.08
CA THR A 507 21.47 -11.98 -17.07
C THR A 507 22.33 -12.57 -15.96
N PHE A 508 22.47 -13.90 -15.88
CA PHE A 508 23.40 -14.56 -14.98
C PHE A 508 24.87 -14.55 -15.48
N LYS A 509 25.10 -14.36 -16.79
CA LYS A 509 26.45 -14.37 -17.39
C LYS A 509 27.45 -13.41 -16.75
N PRO A 510 27.09 -12.18 -16.31
CA PRO A 510 28.02 -11.31 -15.61
C PRO A 510 28.76 -11.98 -14.44
N PHE A 511 28.09 -12.85 -13.66
CA PHE A 511 28.74 -13.59 -12.57
C PHE A 511 29.82 -14.58 -13.08
N VAL A 512 29.56 -15.20 -14.23
CA VAL A 512 30.55 -16.10 -14.89
C VAL A 512 31.75 -15.31 -15.35
N TYR A 513 31.52 -14.16 -16.00
CA TYR A 513 32.61 -13.29 -16.50
C TYR A 513 33.38 -12.64 -15.34
N ALA A 514 32.70 -12.18 -14.28
CA ALA A 514 33.33 -11.66 -13.07
C ALA A 514 34.25 -12.71 -12.40
N THR A 515 33.81 -13.98 -12.36
CA THR A 515 34.63 -15.08 -11.83
C THR A 515 35.86 -15.31 -12.67
N ALA A 516 35.78 -15.25 -14.01
CA ALA A 516 36.94 -15.40 -14.90
C ALA A 516 37.94 -14.24 -14.71
N LEU A 517 37.48 -12.99 -14.63
CA LEU A 517 38.30 -11.81 -14.35
C LEU A 517 39.01 -11.94 -13.00
N ARG A 518 38.31 -12.25 -11.93
CA ARG A 518 38.85 -12.49 -10.58
C ARG A 518 39.92 -13.57 -10.56
N MET A 519 39.84 -14.55 -11.46
CA MET A 519 40.84 -15.62 -11.59
C MET A 519 41.92 -15.31 -12.63
N GLY A 520 42.10 -14.02 -12.98
CA GLY A 520 43.22 -13.51 -13.78
C GLY A 520 43.01 -13.55 -15.29
N LYS A 521 41.76 -13.73 -15.77
CA LYS A 521 41.46 -13.63 -17.21
C LYS A 521 41.43 -12.17 -17.64
N ASP A 522 42.23 -11.75 -18.59
CA ASP A 522 42.20 -10.39 -19.12
C ASP A 522 40.99 -10.17 -20.06
N PRO A 523 40.28 -9.02 -20.00
CA PRO A 523 39.16 -8.70 -20.90
C PRO A 523 39.49 -8.73 -22.39
N SER A 524 40.76 -8.44 -22.76
CA SER A 524 41.24 -8.43 -24.16
C SER A 524 41.59 -9.82 -24.67
N ASP A 525 41.82 -10.78 -23.79
CA ASP A 525 42.20 -12.14 -24.14
C ASP A 525 41.17 -12.79 -25.09
N PRO A 526 41.65 -13.51 -26.14
CA PRO A 526 40.75 -14.22 -26.99
C PRO A 526 40.03 -15.36 -26.27
N VAL A 527 38.76 -15.53 -26.57
CA VAL A 527 37.92 -16.64 -26.09
C VAL A 527 37.35 -17.41 -27.27
N ASP A 528 37.35 -18.73 -27.13
CA ASP A 528 36.86 -19.61 -28.19
C ASP A 528 35.35 -19.76 -28.08
N GLY A 529 34.64 -19.28 -29.10
CA GLY A 529 33.17 -19.38 -29.27
C GLY A 529 32.74 -20.62 -30.05
N SER A 530 33.63 -21.53 -30.44
CA SER A 530 33.28 -22.73 -31.18
C SER A 530 32.32 -23.65 -30.36
N ARG A 531 31.78 -24.68 -31.01
CA ARG A 531 30.93 -25.66 -30.35
C ARG A 531 31.61 -26.26 -29.14
N PHE A 532 30.90 -26.24 -28.01
CA PHE A 532 31.37 -26.72 -26.72
C PHE A 532 30.32 -27.64 -26.10
N CYS A 533 30.75 -28.74 -25.47
CA CYS A 533 29.88 -29.62 -24.70
C CYS A 533 30.51 -29.87 -23.33
N TRP A 534 29.66 -29.87 -22.30
CA TRP A 534 30.02 -30.22 -20.92
C TRP A 534 29.25 -31.46 -20.52
N GLY A 535 29.92 -32.61 -20.62
CA GLY A 535 29.25 -33.92 -20.57
C GLY A 535 28.24 -34.06 -21.73
N ASN A 536 27.01 -34.43 -21.38
CA ASN A 536 25.94 -34.57 -22.35
C ASN A 536 25.23 -33.24 -22.71
N TRP A 537 25.59 -32.12 -22.06
CA TRP A 537 25.02 -30.84 -22.33
C TRP A 537 25.84 -30.01 -23.29
N CYS A 538 25.21 -29.62 -24.39
CA CYS A 538 25.83 -28.77 -25.40
C CYS A 538 24.98 -27.49 -25.60
N PRO A 539 25.45 -26.31 -25.17
CA PRO A 539 24.72 -25.07 -25.39
C PRO A 539 24.59 -24.75 -26.87
N LYS A 540 23.40 -24.26 -27.28
CA LYS A 540 23.16 -23.79 -28.64
C LYS A 540 23.84 -22.46 -28.88
N GLY A 541 24.22 -22.20 -30.11
CA GLY A 541 24.95 -21.01 -30.52
C GLY A 541 26.46 -21.24 -30.44
N GLY A 542 27.20 -20.32 -31.01
CA GLY A 542 28.63 -20.41 -31.12
C GLY A 542 29.15 -19.33 -32.04
N GLY A 543 30.42 -19.33 -32.28
CA GLY A 543 31.12 -18.38 -33.16
C GLY A 543 32.60 -18.78 -33.29
N GLY A 544 33.38 -17.94 -33.94
CA GLY A 544 34.83 -18.09 -33.93
C GLY A 544 35.47 -17.53 -32.66
N THR A 545 36.76 -17.37 -32.69
CA THR A 545 37.52 -16.69 -31.65
C THR A 545 37.19 -15.20 -31.59
N MET A 546 36.95 -14.66 -30.42
CA MET A 546 36.57 -13.27 -30.18
C MET A 546 37.12 -12.79 -28.82
N SER A 547 37.07 -11.49 -28.52
CA SER A 547 37.37 -10.97 -27.19
C SER A 547 36.24 -11.27 -26.19
N MET A 548 36.54 -11.34 -24.89
CA MET A 548 35.52 -11.42 -23.84
C MET A 548 34.49 -10.32 -23.98
N LYS A 549 34.89 -9.10 -24.30
CA LYS A 549 34.05 -7.95 -24.54
C LYS A 549 32.96 -8.23 -25.60
N CYS A 550 33.35 -8.78 -26.74
CA CYS A 550 32.43 -9.07 -27.84
C CYS A 550 31.58 -10.31 -27.55
N ALA A 551 32.10 -11.27 -26.79
CA ALA A 551 31.31 -12.44 -26.37
C ALA A 551 30.19 -12.09 -25.43
N ILE A 552 30.40 -11.19 -24.46
CA ILE A 552 29.31 -10.74 -23.56
C ILE A 552 28.34 -9.80 -24.28
N ALA A 553 28.83 -8.91 -25.18
CA ALA A 553 28.01 -7.99 -25.96
C ALA A 553 26.98 -8.74 -26.81
N ASN A 554 27.39 -9.84 -27.44
CA ASN A 554 26.54 -10.69 -28.25
C ASN A 554 25.92 -11.86 -27.49
N SER A 555 26.16 -11.92 -26.18
CA SER A 555 25.59 -12.94 -25.27
C SER A 555 25.90 -14.38 -25.72
N VAL A 556 27.13 -14.67 -26.20
CA VAL A 556 27.56 -15.97 -26.75
C VAL A 556 27.48 -17.06 -25.68
N ASN A 557 26.70 -18.12 -25.95
CA ASN A 557 26.43 -19.16 -24.94
C ASN A 557 27.62 -20.08 -24.73
N THR A 558 28.27 -20.47 -25.79
CA THR A 558 29.44 -21.40 -25.74
C THR A 558 30.60 -20.81 -24.97
N VAL A 559 30.85 -19.50 -25.09
CA VAL A 559 31.86 -18.79 -24.30
C VAL A 559 31.52 -18.81 -22.81
N ALA A 560 30.30 -18.42 -22.44
CA ALA A 560 29.89 -18.44 -21.02
C ALA A 560 30.01 -19.85 -20.41
N ALA A 561 29.56 -20.88 -21.14
CA ALA A 561 29.66 -22.26 -20.69
C ALA A 561 31.11 -22.72 -20.55
N ARG A 562 31.99 -22.35 -21.46
CA ARG A 562 33.41 -22.67 -21.44
C ARG A 562 34.11 -21.95 -20.26
N LEU A 563 33.82 -20.66 -20.04
CA LEU A 563 34.38 -19.93 -18.91
C LEU A 563 33.95 -20.57 -17.58
N ALA A 564 32.68 -20.88 -17.42
CA ALA A 564 32.21 -21.53 -16.21
C ALA A 564 32.82 -22.93 -15.97
N PHE A 565 33.07 -23.67 -17.04
CA PHE A 565 33.78 -24.96 -16.98
C PHE A 565 35.23 -24.76 -16.58
N THR A 566 35.96 -23.83 -17.22
CA THR A 566 37.40 -23.60 -17.00
C THR A 566 37.67 -23.06 -15.60
N TYR A 567 36.89 -22.10 -15.13
CA TYR A 567 37.11 -21.44 -13.85
C TYR A 567 36.28 -22.03 -12.68
N GLY A 568 35.48 -23.07 -12.97
CA GLY A 568 34.67 -23.82 -12.00
C GLY A 568 33.35 -23.16 -11.67
N ILE A 569 32.27 -23.90 -11.88
CA ILE A 569 30.89 -23.45 -11.58
C ILE A 569 30.70 -23.15 -10.10
N ASP A 570 31.37 -23.86 -9.19
CA ASP A 570 31.32 -23.63 -7.75
C ASP A 570 31.87 -22.26 -7.37
N ASN A 571 32.90 -21.78 -8.07
CA ASN A 571 33.49 -20.45 -7.87
C ASN A 571 32.51 -19.37 -8.33
N VAL A 572 31.75 -19.61 -9.41
CA VAL A 572 30.67 -18.73 -9.86
C VAL A 572 29.56 -18.67 -8.80
N ILE A 573 29.20 -19.81 -8.21
CA ILE A 573 28.19 -19.88 -7.15
C ILE A 573 28.67 -19.13 -5.89
N LYS A 574 29.94 -19.34 -5.47
CA LYS A 574 30.52 -18.64 -4.33
C LYS A 574 30.47 -17.12 -4.53
N LEU A 575 30.87 -16.65 -5.70
CA LEU A 575 30.82 -15.21 -6.01
C LEU A 575 29.37 -14.70 -5.99
N ALA A 576 28.44 -15.41 -6.62
CA ALA A 576 27.03 -15.03 -6.63
C ALA A 576 26.46 -14.95 -5.19
N ARG A 577 26.88 -15.86 -4.27
CA ARG A 577 26.51 -15.81 -2.85
C ARG A 577 27.02 -14.56 -2.14
N ARG A 578 28.29 -14.22 -2.34
CA ARG A 578 28.90 -13.00 -1.79
C ARG A 578 28.23 -11.73 -2.32
N LEU A 579 27.72 -11.77 -3.52
CA LEU A 579 26.94 -10.71 -4.14
C LEU A 579 25.44 -10.73 -3.74
N GLY A 580 25.05 -11.51 -2.71
CA GLY A 580 23.72 -11.49 -2.12
C GLY A 580 22.67 -12.38 -2.80
N ILE A 581 23.04 -13.27 -3.71
CA ILE A 581 22.10 -14.25 -4.28
C ILE A 581 21.86 -15.37 -3.26
N THR A 582 20.66 -15.42 -2.69
CA THR A 582 20.26 -16.45 -1.71
C THR A 582 19.43 -17.59 -2.34
N SER A 583 18.88 -17.38 -3.54
CA SER A 583 18.12 -18.38 -4.29
C SER A 583 18.95 -19.65 -4.56
N HIS A 584 18.27 -20.79 -4.70
CA HIS A 584 18.96 -22.06 -4.99
C HIS A 584 19.71 -22.01 -6.33
N LEU A 585 21.02 -22.36 -6.32
CA LEU A 585 21.87 -22.44 -7.48
C LEU A 585 22.40 -23.87 -7.61
N GLU A 586 21.98 -24.56 -8.65
CA GLU A 586 22.41 -25.95 -8.93
C GLU A 586 23.77 -25.95 -9.64
N PRO A 587 24.81 -26.68 -9.15
CA PRO A 587 26.15 -26.66 -9.72
C PRO A 587 26.23 -27.47 -11.03
N THR A 588 25.49 -27.03 -12.05
CA THR A 588 25.43 -27.72 -13.37
C THR A 588 25.77 -26.74 -14.50
N GLY A 589 26.20 -27.28 -15.66
CA GLY A 589 26.54 -26.48 -16.83
C GLY A 589 25.50 -25.45 -17.25
N PRO A 590 24.17 -25.79 -17.28
CA PRO A 590 23.10 -24.85 -17.58
C PRO A 590 23.06 -23.59 -16.71
N LEU A 591 23.56 -23.61 -15.47
CA LEU A 591 23.64 -22.45 -14.60
C LEU A 591 24.43 -21.30 -15.23
N ALA A 592 25.49 -21.61 -16.00
CA ALA A 592 26.28 -20.59 -16.73
C ALA A 592 25.44 -19.74 -17.69
N LEU A 593 24.29 -20.26 -18.12
CA LEU A 593 23.32 -19.58 -18.98
C LEU A 593 22.07 -19.07 -18.24
N GLY A 594 22.07 -19.19 -16.89
CA GLY A 594 20.98 -18.73 -16.03
C GLY A 594 19.76 -19.63 -16.02
N SER A 595 19.97 -20.96 -15.83
CA SER A 595 18.87 -21.90 -15.58
C SER A 595 18.18 -21.68 -14.24
N ALA A 596 18.82 -21.00 -13.29
CA ALA A 596 18.27 -20.71 -11.97
C ALA A 596 17.11 -19.70 -12.03
N SER A 597 16.15 -19.88 -11.12
CA SER A 597 15.05 -18.94 -10.88
C SER A 597 15.40 -18.04 -9.70
N ILE A 598 15.54 -16.74 -9.95
CA ILE A 598 16.00 -15.75 -8.97
C ILE A 598 15.07 -14.54 -9.02
N PRO A 599 14.64 -13.98 -7.87
CA PRO A 599 13.85 -12.73 -7.82
C PRO A 599 14.62 -11.55 -8.41
N LEU A 600 13.88 -10.62 -9.02
CA LEU A 600 14.45 -9.39 -9.56
C LEU A 600 15.23 -8.60 -8.50
N PHE A 601 14.71 -8.55 -7.28
CA PHE A 601 15.33 -7.93 -6.11
C PHE A 601 16.78 -8.40 -5.88
N GLN A 602 17.02 -9.72 -5.88
CA GLN A 602 18.35 -10.28 -5.69
C GLN A 602 19.27 -10.00 -6.89
N MET A 603 18.75 -10.10 -8.11
CA MET A 603 19.52 -9.87 -9.33
C MET A 603 20.01 -8.42 -9.44
N VAL A 604 19.12 -7.46 -9.15
CA VAL A 604 19.48 -6.03 -9.21
C VAL A 604 20.43 -5.68 -8.08
N GLY A 605 20.18 -6.15 -6.85
CA GLY A 605 21.07 -5.97 -5.72
C GLY A 605 22.48 -6.53 -5.97
N ALA A 606 22.59 -7.73 -6.55
CA ALA A 606 23.87 -8.34 -6.86
C ALA A 606 24.63 -7.57 -7.95
N ILE A 607 23.95 -7.16 -9.03
CA ILE A 607 24.58 -6.48 -10.17
C ILE A 607 24.93 -5.02 -9.83
N SER A 608 24.23 -4.37 -8.90
CA SER A 608 24.55 -3.01 -8.45
C SER A 608 25.96 -2.89 -7.88
N SER A 609 26.46 -3.93 -7.21
CA SER A 609 27.81 -3.96 -6.63
C SER A 609 28.92 -3.74 -7.65
N PHE A 610 28.70 -4.04 -8.93
CA PHE A 610 29.68 -3.78 -9.97
C PHE A 610 29.94 -2.28 -10.17
N ALA A 611 28.93 -1.41 -9.97
CA ALA A 611 29.08 0.05 -10.00
C ALA A 611 29.46 0.66 -8.63
N ASN A 612 29.69 -0.19 -7.64
CA ASN A 612 30.12 0.19 -6.30
C ASN A 612 31.44 -0.50 -5.95
N ASP A 613 32.40 -0.46 -6.86
CA ASP A 613 33.74 -1.00 -6.68
C ASP A 613 33.78 -2.46 -6.17
N GLY A 614 32.81 -3.26 -6.58
CA GLY A 614 32.65 -4.65 -6.16
C GLY A 614 32.08 -4.85 -4.74
N VAL A 615 31.71 -3.78 -4.05
CA VAL A 615 31.08 -3.83 -2.74
C VAL A 615 29.60 -4.12 -2.90
N TYR A 616 29.14 -5.22 -2.36
CA TYR A 616 27.72 -5.52 -2.23
C TYR A 616 27.15 -4.77 -1.03
N VAL A 617 26.15 -3.94 -1.25
CA VAL A 617 25.31 -3.35 -0.21
C VAL A 617 23.94 -3.99 -0.29
N GLN A 618 23.50 -4.58 0.82
CA GLN A 618 22.18 -5.21 0.86
C GLN A 618 21.09 -4.17 0.52
N PRO A 619 20.19 -4.45 -0.46
CA PRO A 619 19.15 -3.53 -0.81
C PRO A 619 18.27 -3.16 0.38
N ARG A 620 18.16 -1.88 0.65
CA ARG A 620 17.32 -1.31 1.72
C ARG A 620 16.19 -0.53 1.12
N PHE A 621 14.99 -0.73 1.67
CA PHE A 621 13.80 -0.06 1.19
C PHE A 621 13.08 0.75 2.28
N PHE A 622 13.52 0.66 3.54
CA PHE A 622 13.21 1.63 4.58
C PHE A 622 14.44 1.88 5.46
N LEU A 623 14.47 3.02 6.12
CA LEU A 623 15.64 3.51 6.83
C LEU A 623 15.39 3.62 8.32
N ARG A 624 14.31 4.29 8.70
CA ARG A 624 13.99 4.65 10.08
C ARG A 624 12.49 4.54 10.32
N ILE A 625 12.12 4.20 11.54
CA ILE A 625 10.74 4.23 12.02
C ILE A 625 10.71 5.14 13.23
N GLU A 626 9.82 6.11 13.21
CA GLU A 626 9.53 7.01 14.34
C GLU A 626 8.15 6.70 14.92
N ASP A 627 8.02 6.94 16.22
CA ASP A 627 6.74 6.93 16.90
C ASP A 627 5.95 8.24 16.62
N LYS A 628 4.76 8.35 17.19
CA LYS A 628 3.89 9.53 17.06
C LYS A 628 4.50 10.83 17.65
N HIS A 629 5.55 10.73 18.46
CA HIS A 629 6.24 11.86 19.08
C HIS A 629 7.51 12.26 18.30
N GLY A 630 7.85 11.55 17.23
CA GLY A 630 9.06 11.79 16.45
C GLY A 630 10.30 11.10 17.02
N THR A 631 10.13 10.21 18.01
CA THR A 631 11.24 9.44 18.57
C THR A 631 11.56 8.27 17.64
N ALA A 632 12.82 8.14 17.22
CA ALA A 632 13.26 7.00 16.44
C ALA A 632 13.21 5.71 17.29
N ILE A 633 12.40 4.75 16.87
CA ILE A 633 12.23 3.44 17.52
C ILE A 633 13.01 2.33 16.84
N TYR A 634 13.42 2.56 15.59
CA TYR A 634 14.22 1.62 14.82
C TYR A 634 14.97 2.33 13.68
N GLU A 635 16.23 1.93 13.49
CA GLU A 635 17.04 2.29 12.32
C GLU A 635 17.50 1.01 11.63
N ALA A 636 17.31 0.93 10.30
CA ALA A 636 17.64 -0.25 9.53
C ALA A 636 19.17 -0.37 9.38
N PRO A 637 19.78 -1.52 9.75
CA PRO A 637 21.21 -1.71 9.65
C PRO A 637 21.67 -1.70 8.19
N THR A 638 22.90 -1.24 7.97
CA THR A 638 23.57 -1.38 6.68
C THR A 638 24.41 -2.65 6.69
N VAL A 639 24.16 -3.57 5.75
CA VAL A 639 24.94 -4.78 5.57
C VAL A 639 25.75 -4.65 4.29
N VAL A 640 27.06 -4.72 4.39
CA VAL A 640 28.00 -4.56 3.27
C VAL A 640 28.96 -5.75 3.21
N GLU A 641 29.39 -6.10 2.01
CA GLU A 641 30.39 -7.13 1.76
C GLU A 641 31.24 -6.78 0.54
N GLN A 642 32.61 -6.73 0.69
CA GLN A 642 33.49 -6.62 -0.44
C GLN A 642 33.53 -7.96 -1.18
N ALA A 643 32.69 -8.11 -2.20
CA ALA A 643 32.50 -9.38 -2.91
C ALA A 643 33.46 -9.57 -4.07
N LEU A 644 33.88 -8.48 -4.75
CA LEU A 644 34.74 -8.49 -5.92
C LEU A 644 35.80 -7.37 -5.79
N ASP A 645 37.00 -7.58 -6.32
CA ASP A 645 38.01 -6.55 -6.38
C ASP A 645 37.54 -5.34 -7.21
N PRO A 646 37.88 -4.09 -6.83
CA PRO A 646 37.45 -2.90 -7.57
C PRO A 646 37.85 -2.92 -9.04
N CYS A 647 39.03 -3.46 -9.37
CA CYS A 647 39.50 -3.57 -10.73
C CYS A 647 38.72 -4.59 -11.54
N ASP A 648 38.43 -5.76 -10.96
CA ASP A 648 37.61 -6.77 -11.62
C ASP A 648 36.18 -6.23 -11.89
N ALA A 649 35.63 -5.48 -10.93
CA ALA A 649 34.31 -4.81 -11.08
C ALA A 649 34.35 -3.79 -12.22
N TYR A 650 35.37 -2.92 -12.26
CA TYR A 650 35.53 -1.93 -13.32
C TYR A 650 35.76 -2.57 -14.70
N GLN A 651 36.58 -3.61 -14.78
CA GLN A 651 36.83 -4.37 -16.02
C GLN A 651 35.51 -5.02 -16.50
N LEU A 652 34.72 -5.60 -15.58
CA LEU A 652 33.43 -6.18 -15.91
C LEU A 652 32.46 -5.13 -16.48
N LEU A 653 32.35 -3.97 -15.85
CA LEU A 653 31.52 -2.86 -16.35
C LEU A 653 31.98 -2.40 -17.72
N SER A 654 33.31 -2.30 -17.93
CA SER A 654 33.89 -1.90 -19.19
C SER A 654 33.49 -2.85 -20.36
N ILE A 655 33.52 -4.16 -20.13
CA ILE A 655 33.03 -5.12 -21.16
C ILE A 655 31.51 -5.16 -21.28
N MET A 656 30.77 -4.92 -20.20
CA MET A 656 29.31 -4.85 -20.24
C MET A 656 28.77 -3.58 -20.93
N LYS A 657 29.56 -2.50 -21.03
CA LYS A 657 29.22 -1.32 -21.84
C LYS A 657 29.02 -1.69 -23.32
N ALA A 658 29.82 -2.66 -23.83
CA ALA A 658 29.72 -3.11 -25.21
C ALA A 658 28.36 -3.74 -25.58
N VAL A 659 27.60 -4.18 -24.61
CA VAL A 659 26.20 -4.65 -24.83
C VAL A 659 25.32 -3.53 -25.39
N VAL A 660 25.60 -2.27 -24.97
CA VAL A 660 24.76 -1.09 -25.25
C VAL A 660 25.42 -0.13 -26.25
N ASP A 661 26.75 0.05 -26.19
CA ASP A 661 27.45 1.07 -27.00
C ASP A 661 27.75 0.65 -28.44
N GLY A 662 27.63 -0.65 -28.75
CA GLY A 662 27.88 -1.16 -30.09
C GLY A 662 29.34 -1.25 -30.48
N SER A 663 30.29 -1.10 -29.54
CA SER A 663 31.73 -1.10 -29.77
C SER A 663 32.27 -2.41 -30.36
N CYS A 664 31.44 -3.47 -30.42
CA CYS A 664 31.75 -4.74 -31.10
C CYS A 664 31.06 -4.88 -32.47
N GLY A 665 30.64 -3.78 -33.09
CA GLY A 665 29.83 -3.80 -34.31
C GLY A 665 28.38 -4.24 -34.12
N SER A 666 28.07 -4.84 -32.95
CA SER A 666 26.78 -5.32 -32.54
C SER A 666 26.69 -5.38 -31.02
N GLY A 667 25.48 -5.53 -30.48
CA GLY A 667 25.24 -5.70 -29.08
C GLY A 667 23.75 -5.92 -28.81
N THR A 668 23.43 -6.80 -27.87
CA THR A 668 22.02 -7.15 -27.59
C THR A 668 21.20 -5.98 -27.02
N GLY A 669 21.84 -4.93 -26.49
CA GLY A 669 21.23 -3.71 -25.95
C GLY A 669 21.40 -2.45 -26.79
N VAL A 670 22.06 -2.54 -27.95
CA VAL A 670 22.44 -1.38 -28.77
C VAL A 670 21.27 -0.48 -29.18
N ARG A 671 20.05 -1.01 -29.20
CA ARG A 671 18.81 -0.25 -29.53
C ARG A 671 18.55 0.91 -28.57
N LEU A 672 19.15 0.91 -27.36
CA LEU A 672 19.09 2.07 -26.45
C LEU A 672 19.79 3.30 -27.01
N ARG A 673 20.75 3.14 -27.95
CA ARG A 673 21.45 4.24 -28.63
C ARG A 673 20.69 4.81 -29.83
N TYR A 674 19.71 4.07 -30.38
CA TYR A 674 19.00 4.49 -31.60
C TYR A 674 18.00 5.62 -31.32
N SER A 675 18.26 6.82 -31.82
CA SER A 675 17.39 8.00 -31.64
C SER A 675 16.01 7.85 -32.31
N GLY A 676 15.88 6.93 -33.29
CA GLY A 676 14.59 6.62 -33.93
C GLY A 676 13.66 5.73 -33.13
N LYS A 677 14.04 5.30 -31.92
CA LYS A 677 13.19 4.55 -31.02
C LYS A 677 12.70 5.45 -29.86
N PRO A 678 11.41 5.40 -29.47
CA PRO A 678 10.87 6.25 -28.41
C PRO A 678 11.57 6.06 -27.04
N TYR A 679 12.12 4.87 -26.80
CA TYR A 679 12.89 4.49 -25.60
C TYR A 679 14.41 4.60 -25.80
N GLY A 680 14.86 4.97 -26.99
CA GLY A 680 16.28 5.06 -27.36
C GLY A 680 16.85 6.46 -27.24
N GLY A 681 18.02 6.69 -27.86
CA GLY A 681 18.72 7.97 -27.85
C GLY A 681 19.48 8.25 -26.54
N ILE A 682 19.72 7.22 -25.74
CA ILE A 682 20.48 7.30 -24.49
C ILE A 682 21.93 7.67 -24.80
N LYS A 683 22.44 8.79 -24.24
CA LYS A 683 23.79 9.31 -24.47
C LYS A 683 24.75 9.08 -23.31
N TYR A 684 24.21 8.85 -22.11
CA TYR A 684 25.01 8.64 -20.90
C TYR A 684 25.58 7.20 -20.83
N PRO A 685 26.69 7.01 -20.08
CA PRO A 685 27.31 5.70 -19.91
C PRO A 685 26.32 4.68 -19.33
N THR A 686 26.27 3.52 -19.96
CA THR A 686 25.39 2.43 -19.54
C THR A 686 26.07 1.10 -19.81
N ALA A 687 26.34 0.34 -18.77
CA ALA A 687 26.63 -1.08 -18.85
C ALA A 687 25.33 -1.86 -18.76
N GLY A 688 25.24 -3.03 -19.38
CA GLY A 688 23.97 -3.76 -19.30
C GLY A 688 24.06 -5.22 -19.73
N LYS A 689 22.96 -5.93 -19.46
CA LYS A 689 22.78 -7.32 -19.93
C LYS A 689 21.34 -7.63 -20.24
N THR A 690 21.07 -8.15 -21.42
CA THR A 690 19.79 -8.73 -21.79
C THR A 690 19.67 -10.17 -21.31
N GLY A 691 18.49 -10.57 -20.90
CA GLY A 691 18.15 -11.95 -20.57
C GLY A 691 16.96 -12.42 -21.40
N THR A 692 17.04 -13.65 -21.87
CA THR A 692 15.94 -14.33 -22.56
C THR A 692 16.02 -15.80 -22.21
N THR A 693 14.91 -16.37 -21.72
CA THR A 693 14.84 -17.80 -21.48
C THR A 693 14.71 -18.55 -22.81
N GLN A 694 15.16 -19.81 -22.86
CA GLN A 694 15.15 -20.62 -24.07
C GLN A 694 13.74 -20.77 -24.68
N ASN A 695 12.71 -20.67 -23.83
CA ASN A 695 11.33 -20.81 -24.23
C ASN A 695 10.61 -19.50 -24.47
N ASN A 696 11.31 -18.35 -24.40
CA ASN A 696 10.74 -16.98 -24.52
C ASN A 696 9.60 -16.69 -23.51
N SER A 697 9.64 -17.33 -22.34
CA SER A 697 8.68 -17.08 -21.24
C SER A 697 9.04 -15.84 -20.44
N ASP A 698 10.35 -15.53 -20.34
CA ASP A 698 10.87 -14.45 -19.52
C ASP A 698 11.85 -13.59 -20.33
N GLY A 699 11.62 -12.31 -20.32
CA GLY A 699 12.47 -11.32 -20.94
C GLY A 699 13.02 -10.35 -19.91
N TRP A 700 14.33 -10.21 -19.86
CA TRP A 700 15.04 -9.42 -18.86
C TRP A 700 15.91 -8.36 -19.50
N PHE A 701 16.06 -7.24 -18.81
CA PHE A 701 17.15 -6.31 -19.02
C PHE A 701 17.59 -5.74 -17.67
N ILE A 702 18.90 -5.77 -17.41
CA ILE A 702 19.50 -5.08 -16.27
C ILE A 702 20.53 -4.12 -16.82
N GLY A 703 20.35 -2.83 -16.56
CA GLY A 703 21.27 -1.77 -16.95
C GLY A 703 21.84 -1.08 -15.71
N VAL A 704 23.10 -0.69 -15.81
CA VAL A 704 23.86 -0.06 -14.75
C VAL A 704 24.45 1.23 -15.26
N THR A 705 24.29 2.31 -14.53
CA THR A 705 24.98 3.59 -14.66
C THR A 705 25.78 3.82 -13.38
N PRO A 706 26.66 4.83 -13.28
CA PRO A 706 27.39 5.10 -12.04
C PRO A 706 26.51 5.27 -10.79
N ASP A 707 25.32 5.86 -10.95
CA ASP A 707 24.42 6.17 -9.82
C ASP A 707 23.24 5.21 -9.66
N LEU A 708 22.90 4.43 -10.69
CA LEU A 708 21.73 3.56 -10.66
C LEU A 708 21.99 2.21 -11.31
N ALA A 709 21.55 1.14 -10.65
CA ALA A 709 21.33 -0.16 -11.24
C ALA A 709 19.83 -0.41 -11.35
N THR A 710 19.35 -0.66 -12.57
CA THR A 710 17.90 -0.83 -12.82
C THR A 710 17.66 -2.12 -13.57
N GLY A 711 16.84 -2.98 -12.99
CA GLY A 711 16.43 -4.24 -13.60
C GLY A 711 14.96 -4.23 -13.99
N VAL A 712 14.67 -4.87 -15.10
CA VAL A 712 13.30 -5.05 -15.63
C VAL A 712 13.11 -6.51 -16.00
N TRP A 713 11.98 -7.06 -15.59
CA TRP A 713 11.48 -8.37 -16.03
C TRP A 713 10.12 -8.21 -16.72
N VAL A 714 9.88 -9.01 -17.75
CA VAL A 714 8.59 -9.11 -18.45
C VAL A 714 8.27 -10.57 -18.77
N GLY A 715 7.04 -10.98 -18.53
CA GLY A 715 6.54 -12.31 -18.84
C GLY A 715 5.06 -12.46 -18.52
N ALA A 716 4.45 -13.59 -18.89
CA ALA A 716 3.12 -13.92 -18.41
C ALA A 716 3.16 -14.48 -16.98
N GLN A 717 2.03 -14.48 -16.29
CA GLN A 717 1.93 -15.07 -14.94
C GLN A 717 2.34 -16.54 -14.95
N ASP A 718 1.97 -17.27 -15.98
CA ASP A 718 2.31 -18.68 -16.17
C ASP A 718 3.35 -18.82 -17.28
N PRO A 719 4.53 -19.49 -17.07
CA PRO A 719 5.57 -19.65 -18.08
C PRO A 719 5.14 -20.44 -19.33
N THR A 720 4.03 -21.17 -19.26
CA THR A 720 3.45 -21.87 -20.42
C THR A 720 2.72 -20.93 -21.38
N VAL A 721 2.43 -19.71 -20.95
CA VAL A 721 1.90 -18.61 -21.75
C VAL A 721 3.09 -17.72 -22.15
N ARG A 722 3.55 -17.83 -23.38
CA ARG A 722 4.85 -17.25 -23.83
C ARG A 722 4.85 -16.86 -25.29
N PHE A 723 5.81 -16.07 -25.70
CA PHE A 723 6.03 -15.70 -27.09
C PHE A 723 6.43 -16.91 -27.94
N THR A 724 5.97 -16.96 -29.18
CA THR A 724 6.24 -18.06 -30.12
C THR A 724 7.66 -18.02 -30.66
N SER A 725 8.27 -16.82 -30.71
CA SER A 725 9.60 -16.62 -31.29
C SER A 725 10.47 -15.69 -30.42
N THR A 726 11.79 -15.95 -30.46
CA THR A 726 12.78 -15.09 -29.83
C THR A 726 12.83 -13.70 -30.49
N ALA A 727 12.49 -13.59 -31.76
CA ALA A 727 12.43 -12.30 -32.47
C ALA A 727 11.49 -11.29 -31.82
N ILE A 728 10.41 -11.77 -31.13
CA ILE A 728 9.45 -10.93 -30.42
C ILE A 728 9.73 -10.95 -28.90
N GLY A 729 9.97 -12.14 -28.32
CA GLY A 729 10.02 -12.37 -26.88
C GLY A 729 11.40 -12.15 -26.25
N GLN A 730 12.43 -11.75 -26.99
CA GLN A 730 13.74 -11.48 -26.41
C GLN A 730 13.77 -10.25 -25.51
N GLY A 731 14.68 -10.25 -24.51
CA GLY A 731 14.83 -9.14 -23.57
C GLY A 731 15.04 -7.77 -24.23
N ALA A 732 15.65 -7.72 -25.42
CA ALA A 732 15.80 -6.51 -26.23
C ALA A 732 14.48 -5.89 -26.74
N ASN A 733 13.36 -6.64 -26.74
CA ASN A 733 12.05 -6.17 -27.12
C ASN A 733 11.07 -6.06 -25.94
N THR A 734 11.41 -6.68 -24.81
CA THR A 734 10.57 -6.77 -23.63
C THR A 734 11.06 -5.86 -22.51
N GLY A 735 12.10 -6.23 -21.76
CA GLY A 735 12.61 -5.46 -20.63
C GLY A 735 13.41 -4.21 -21.01
N LEU A 736 14.21 -4.28 -22.07
CA LEU A 736 15.08 -3.18 -22.51
C LEU A 736 14.32 -1.88 -22.86
N PRO A 737 13.17 -1.89 -23.59
CA PRO A 737 12.41 -0.68 -23.87
C PRO A 737 11.86 -0.02 -22.58
N ILE A 738 11.40 -0.79 -21.60
CA ILE A 738 10.90 -0.26 -20.32
C ILE A 738 12.04 0.45 -19.57
N TYR A 739 13.23 -0.16 -19.53
CA TYR A 739 14.43 0.48 -18.98
C TYR A 739 14.71 1.81 -19.70
N GLY A 740 14.69 1.81 -21.03
CA GLY A 740 14.96 3.01 -21.82
C GLY A 740 13.95 4.14 -21.59
N TYR A 741 12.66 3.82 -21.52
CA TYR A 741 11.61 4.78 -21.17
C TYR A 741 11.82 5.38 -19.78
N TYR A 742 12.10 4.53 -18.79
CA TYR A 742 12.33 4.94 -17.41
C TYR A 742 13.54 5.88 -17.31
N MET A 743 14.70 5.44 -17.80
CA MET A 743 15.95 6.19 -17.69
C MET A 743 15.90 7.51 -18.45
N ASN A 744 15.27 7.56 -19.63
CA ASN A 744 15.07 8.81 -20.36
C ASN A 744 14.28 9.85 -19.55
N LYS A 745 13.26 9.42 -18.78
CA LYS A 745 12.51 10.29 -17.86
C LYS A 745 13.36 10.72 -16.66
N VAL A 746 14.08 9.80 -16.05
CA VAL A 746 14.96 10.09 -14.90
C VAL A 746 16.04 11.11 -15.28
N TYR A 747 16.71 10.95 -16.42
CA TYR A 747 17.74 11.89 -16.87
C TYR A 747 17.18 13.23 -17.42
N ALA A 748 15.91 13.28 -17.77
CA ALA A 748 15.25 14.50 -18.21
C ALA A 748 14.63 15.31 -17.06
N ASP A 749 14.44 14.71 -15.89
CA ASP A 749 13.86 15.40 -14.73
C ASP A 749 14.91 16.25 -14.00
N PRO A 750 14.77 17.60 -13.97
CA PRO A 750 15.76 18.49 -13.37
C PRO A 750 15.85 18.35 -11.84
N ASN A 751 14.84 17.77 -11.20
CA ASN A 751 14.78 17.58 -9.76
C ASN A 751 15.48 16.29 -9.31
N ILE A 752 15.87 15.43 -10.25
CA ILE A 752 16.62 14.20 -9.96
C ILE A 752 18.10 14.47 -10.22
N LYS A 753 18.88 14.49 -9.16
CA LYS A 753 20.34 14.66 -9.27
C LYS A 753 20.95 13.30 -9.68
N ILE A 754 21.41 13.17 -10.92
CA ILE A 754 22.04 11.98 -11.47
C ILE A 754 23.22 12.36 -12.35
N SER A 755 24.35 11.68 -12.16
CA SER A 755 25.58 11.92 -12.92
C SER A 755 25.43 11.46 -14.38
N ARG A 756 26.08 12.20 -15.27
CA ARG A 756 26.26 11.83 -16.68
C ARG A 756 27.70 11.42 -17.00
N GLU A 757 28.55 11.42 -15.98
CA GLU A 757 29.95 11.00 -16.08
C GLU A 757 30.07 9.50 -16.30
N ASP A 758 31.22 9.05 -16.82
CA ASP A 758 31.49 7.62 -16.99
C ASP A 758 31.89 6.98 -15.67
N PHE A 759 31.91 5.66 -15.65
CA PHE A 759 32.46 4.89 -14.54
C PHE A 759 33.92 5.27 -14.32
N LYS A 760 34.26 5.54 -13.06
CA LYS A 760 35.62 5.92 -12.69
C LYS A 760 36.46 4.66 -12.55
N ALA A 761 37.66 4.68 -13.17
CA ALA A 761 38.64 3.63 -12.95
C ALA A 761 39.21 3.75 -11.53
N PRO A 762 39.40 2.66 -10.79
CA PRO A 762 40.02 2.68 -9.49
C PRO A 762 41.47 3.22 -9.59
N GLU A 763 41.95 4.04 -8.62
CA GLU A 763 43.25 4.65 -8.62
C GLU A 763 44.38 3.61 -8.53
N ARG A 764 44.14 2.47 -7.89
CA ARG A 764 45.06 1.34 -7.79
C ARG A 764 44.29 0.04 -8.02
N CYS A 765 44.70 -0.69 -9.04
CA CYS A 765 44.31 -2.07 -9.21
C CYS A 765 45.30 -2.96 -8.43
N GLY A 766 44.95 -3.41 -7.23
CA GLY A 766 45.72 -4.30 -6.40
C GLY A 766 44.88 -5.40 -5.76
N THR A 767 45.55 -6.46 -5.27
CA THR A 767 44.87 -7.48 -4.46
C THR A 767 44.41 -6.87 -3.13
N ILE A 768 43.15 -7.08 -2.77
CA ILE A 768 42.63 -6.67 -1.48
C ILE A 768 43.20 -7.59 -0.41
N ASP A 769 43.94 -7.00 0.55
CA ASP A 769 44.29 -7.68 1.78
C ASP A 769 43.02 -7.79 2.65
N GLU A 770 42.76 -8.95 3.26
CA GLU A 770 41.54 -9.17 4.08
C GLU A 770 41.43 -8.21 5.31
N SER A 771 42.49 -7.42 5.55
CA SER A 771 42.54 -6.40 6.61
C SER A 771 41.81 -5.08 6.28
N ASP A 772 41.45 -4.82 5.01
CA ASP A 772 40.82 -3.55 4.59
C ASP A 772 39.27 -3.52 4.66
N ALA A 773 38.68 -4.44 5.39
CA ALA A 773 37.22 -4.45 5.67
C ALA A 773 36.72 -3.27 6.56
N VAL A 774 37.62 -2.31 6.86
CA VAL A 774 37.35 -1.20 7.82
C VAL A 774 36.65 0.03 7.17
N MET A 775 36.34 0.04 5.87
CA MET A 775 35.76 1.20 5.20
C MET A 775 34.23 1.31 5.35
N ALA A 776 33.62 0.59 6.30
CA ALA A 776 32.16 0.67 6.54
C ALA A 776 31.73 1.90 7.36
N GLU A 777 32.66 2.56 8.07
CA GLU A 777 32.32 3.69 8.95
C GLU A 777 32.10 5.02 8.19
N ASP A 778 32.76 5.22 7.04
CA ASP A 778 32.58 6.44 6.22
C ASP A 778 31.29 6.44 5.36
N MET A 779 30.52 5.36 5.37
CA MET A 779 29.23 5.25 4.67
C MET A 779 28.02 5.44 5.60
N ILE A 780 28.22 6.03 6.78
CA ILE A 780 27.10 6.42 7.65
C ILE A 780 26.38 7.58 6.98
N VAL A 781 25.21 7.28 6.40
CA VAL A 781 24.32 8.28 5.84
C VAL A 781 23.74 9.07 7.01
N ASN A 782 23.98 10.39 7.06
CA ASN A 782 23.32 11.24 8.02
C ASN A 782 21.84 11.40 7.63
N TYR A 783 20.97 10.62 8.27
CA TYR A 783 19.54 10.61 7.98
C TYR A 783 18.86 11.94 8.24
N ASP A 784 19.34 12.70 9.23
CA ASP A 784 18.76 14.00 9.60
C ASP A 784 18.98 15.06 8.51
N GLU A 785 20.11 15.05 7.81
CA GLU A 785 20.34 15.91 6.64
C GLU A 785 19.43 15.54 5.45
N LEU A 786 19.23 14.24 5.20
CA LEU A 786 18.43 13.77 4.07
C LEU A 786 16.94 14.15 4.16
N PHE A 787 16.40 14.25 5.38
CA PHE A 787 14.98 14.55 5.61
C PHE A 787 14.71 15.99 6.03
N ASN A 788 15.67 16.69 6.65
CA ASN A 788 15.52 18.11 7.02
C ASN A 788 15.54 19.05 5.80
N GLU A 789 16.34 18.78 4.76
CA GLU A 789 16.29 19.53 3.50
C GLU A 789 14.91 19.46 2.81
N SER A 790 14.12 18.40 3.06
CA SER A 790 12.78 18.24 2.48
C SER A 790 11.69 18.97 3.29
N GLU A 791 11.85 19.14 4.61
CA GLU A 791 10.90 19.91 5.44
C GLU A 791 11.08 21.42 5.27
N GLU A 792 12.31 21.89 5.06
CA GLU A 792 12.56 23.32 4.74
C GLU A 792 11.99 23.70 3.37
N SER A 793 12.07 22.82 2.36
CA SER A 793 11.49 23.09 1.04
C SER A 793 9.94 23.11 1.04
N GLU A 794 9.28 22.32 1.89
CA GLU A 794 7.82 22.38 2.06
C GLU A 794 7.37 23.63 2.84
N SER A 795 8.19 24.11 3.79
CA SER A 795 7.90 25.34 4.54
C SER A 795 8.08 26.59 3.68
N GLU A 796 9.06 26.63 2.79
CA GLU A 796 9.26 27.72 1.82
C GLU A 796 8.17 27.73 0.72
N GLU A 797 7.72 26.56 0.23
CA GLU A 797 6.63 26.48 -0.75
C GLU A 797 5.28 26.88 -0.14
N LYS A 798 5.05 26.62 1.16
CA LYS A 798 3.86 27.09 1.88
C LYS A 798 3.93 28.57 2.21
N SER A 799 5.11 29.12 2.50
CA SER A 799 5.28 30.55 2.76
C SER A 799 5.17 31.41 1.50
N SER A 800 5.62 30.91 0.34
CA SER A 800 5.49 31.61 -0.95
C SER A 800 4.05 31.61 -1.51
N LYS A 801 3.19 30.68 -1.08
CA LYS A 801 1.77 30.66 -1.46
C LYS A 801 0.86 31.48 -0.55
N LEU A 802 1.40 32.02 0.55
CA LEU A 802 0.68 32.84 1.54
C LEU A 802 1.01 34.36 1.48
N ALA A 803 1.83 34.82 0.53
CA ALA A 803 2.03 36.24 0.28
C ALA A 803 0.82 36.79 -0.48
N PRO A 804 0.14 37.85 0.05
CA PRO A 804 -0.99 38.45 -0.64
C PRO A 804 -0.53 39.10 -1.94
N LYS A 805 -1.25 38.84 -3.04
CA LYS A 805 -1.16 39.61 -4.28
C LYS A 805 -1.78 41.00 -4.08
N GLU A 806 -1.18 41.84 -3.23
CA GLU A 806 -1.53 43.25 -3.10
C GLU A 806 -0.25 44.00 -2.84
N THR A 807 0.50 44.29 -3.91
CA THR A 807 1.40 45.45 -4.03
C THR A 807 2.14 45.45 -5.39
N GLN A 808 1.39 45.40 -6.50
CA GLN A 808 1.96 45.65 -7.84
C GLN A 808 0.99 46.40 -8.76
N GLU A 809 0.28 47.37 -8.21
CA GLU A 809 -0.43 48.39 -9.02
C GLU A 809 -0.34 49.74 -8.29
N ILE A 810 0.83 50.30 -8.16
CA ILE A 810 1.05 51.77 -7.95
C ILE A 810 2.55 51.97 -8.18
N MET A 811 2.98 52.12 -9.41
CA MET A 811 4.19 52.78 -9.87
C MET A 811 4.37 52.70 -11.40
N GLU A 812 3.33 53.07 -12.14
CA GLU A 812 3.43 53.56 -13.50
C GLU A 812 2.39 54.68 -13.69
N ASP A 813 2.73 55.88 -13.20
CA ASP A 813 2.22 57.15 -13.64
C ASP A 813 2.88 58.23 -12.81
N GLU A 814 4.15 58.60 -13.19
CA GLU A 814 4.75 59.95 -13.13
C GLU A 814 6.02 60.02 -14.00
#